data_b95fd048c28e898c3e491f3e75b1e969
#
_entry.id   b95fd048c28e898c3e491f3e75b1e969
#
_cell.length_a   1.000
_cell.length_b   1.000
_cell.length_c   1.000
_cell.angle_alpha   90.00
_cell.angle_beta   90.00
_cell.angle_gamma   90.00
#
_symmetry.space_group_name_H-M   'P 1'
#
loop_
_entity.id
_entity.type
_entity.pdbx_description
1 polymer ?
#
loop_
_entity_poly.entity_id
_entity_poly.type
_entity_poly.pdbx_seq_one_letter_code
_entity_poly.pdbx_strand_id
1 'polypeptide(L)'
;MEHDVVTDSATDDARFSFEQAQGAYIRIRCKGNGQYLGTDSNDSGSKVFSDKNGSDMKHFWFFSEKVDGTIPVDTLSYVVFPSLVRQKFEGWGVSLCWWAGQCGKWTDKKIDEIVTWLTSPTGLNYKHFRYNIGGGDDPENKNCTPHHMGNGKGLRAEMEGFKDFSGDDYHWDRDEAQRKIMLKIREKRPDAVFEAFSNSCPYYMTYSGCVSGNADGGKDNLKPEYYEEFAHYLVDVCKHYKDEYGLEFKTLEPFNESVTNFWFANGPQEGCHFDYDSQVKFIKVLKPILDASGLSTIISAFDETNVGLAVNGYKAYKQGGVLSKIGQWNTHTYSGSNADRVHMAFLAHQDKMPLWMSEVGAGGNGIGGNLSLAQKLFDDMRYLQPETWIDWQYMEEANDQWCTIRGSFKDQSYARVKNFYVRQQCSRFIDGGYSIVTSLNDQSLAAMNEAQDTLVLVLLNEGSLTYHCVDLSQFAGLPNVGEIKAYRTSSTESLKSVKDFTLDGSSLMVKLPTQSITTLLLPVDGTTAVEQEEDVEYIIVPRHNLTMALTAAANGAVTIENNTYGDNQRWKLKAADGSSADGAGPFVLENALGQRLTSFRASGSSKLSAQTSSSSEQQFYVDAIDLPYNKISSARYRSYALDLSNANSNAGTAVCTWQYTADTDTPTHRQWMLCPLRGQGGDTGIEQLADKSQDARTAACADGVYDLAGRCVLRGASETALHQLPRGIYVVCKNGVRRVVKK
;
A
#
# COMPACT_ATOMS: atom_id res chain seq x y z
N MET A 1 28.09 -24.12 15.69
CA MET A 1 29.56 -23.89 15.85
C MET A 1 29.83 -23.61 17.31
N GLU A 2 30.64 -24.40 17.96
CA GLU A 2 31.12 -24.07 19.30
C GLU A 2 32.35 -23.16 19.14
N HIS A 3 32.19 -21.91 19.53
CA HIS A 3 33.31 -20.97 19.64
C HIS A 3 33.57 -20.73 21.13
N ASP A 4 34.74 -21.05 21.60
CA ASP A 4 35.17 -20.77 22.96
C ASP A 4 35.72 -19.34 23.03
N VAL A 5 35.01 -18.45 23.75
CA VAL A 5 35.60 -17.17 24.16
C VAL A 5 36.36 -17.41 25.46
N VAL A 6 37.64 -17.18 25.45
CA VAL A 6 38.51 -17.36 26.63
C VAL A 6 38.85 -15.99 27.18
N THR A 7 38.52 -15.74 28.45
CA THR A 7 39.12 -14.67 29.24
C THR A 7 40.45 -15.15 29.84
N ASP A 8 41.24 -14.29 30.44
CA ASP A 8 42.63 -14.54 30.87
C ASP A 8 42.92 -15.77 31.79
N SER A 9 41.88 -16.52 32.18
CA SER A 9 42.03 -17.77 32.94
C SER A 9 41.41 -18.94 32.19
N ALA A 10 42.16 -20.02 31.97
CA ALA A 10 41.72 -21.20 31.23
C ALA A 10 40.75 -22.11 32.02
N THR A 11 39.92 -21.58 32.91
CA THR A 11 38.94 -22.36 33.68
C THR A 11 37.63 -22.47 32.90
N ASP A 12 36.84 -23.53 33.10
CA ASP A 12 35.56 -23.73 32.45
C ASP A 12 34.55 -22.62 32.80
N ASP A 13 34.74 -21.90 33.89
CA ASP A 13 33.93 -20.73 34.27
C ASP A 13 34.18 -19.51 33.38
N ALA A 14 35.27 -19.48 32.64
CA ALA A 14 35.61 -18.45 31.67
C ALA A 14 35.32 -18.87 30.22
N ARG A 15 34.74 -20.05 30.00
CA ARG A 15 34.38 -20.56 28.67
C ARG A 15 32.86 -20.48 28.46
N PHE A 16 32.48 -20.03 27.29
CA PHE A 16 31.07 -19.88 26.93
C PHE A 16 30.76 -20.65 25.65
N SER A 17 29.57 -21.25 25.59
CA SER A 17 28.99 -21.78 24.37
C SER A 17 27.89 -20.84 23.87
N PHE A 18 27.75 -20.76 22.55
CA PHE A 18 26.72 -20.00 21.89
C PHE A 18 25.65 -20.96 21.39
N GLU A 19 24.44 -20.79 21.88
CA GLU A 19 23.29 -21.61 21.50
C GLU A 19 22.31 -20.76 20.68
N GLN A 20 21.80 -21.27 19.58
CA GLN A 20 20.78 -20.59 18.80
C GLN A 20 19.54 -20.36 19.69
N ALA A 21 19.03 -19.13 19.70
CA ALA A 21 17.82 -18.78 20.39
C ALA A 21 16.66 -18.61 19.41
N GLN A 22 16.39 -17.39 18.97
CA GLN A 22 15.31 -17.08 18.06
C GLN A 22 15.82 -16.12 16.97
N GLY A 23 15.64 -16.46 15.71
CA GLY A 23 16.12 -15.65 14.59
C GLY A 23 17.64 -15.45 14.65
N ALA A 24 18.09 -14.21 14.56
CA ALA A 24 19.51 -13.84 14.69
C ALA A 24 20.04 -13.82 16.13
N TYR A 25 19.18 -14.07 17.12
CA TYR A 25 19.56 -14.06 18.53
C TYR A 25 20.19 -15.39 18.94
N ILE A 26 21.14 -15.29 19.85
CA ILE A 26 21.80 -16.43 20.50
C ILE A 26 21.65 -16.34 22.03
N ARG A 27 21.82 -17.45 22.69
CA ARG A 27 22.02 -17.52 24.14
C ARG A 27 23.48 -17.78 24.42
N ILE A 28 24.02 -17.11 25.42
CA ILE A 28 25.40 -17.29 25.84
C ILE A 28 25.38 -18.08 27.15
N ARG A 29 25.93 -19.32 27.11
CA ARG A 29 25.92 -20.23 28.24
C ARG A 29 27.33 -20.47 28.75
N CYS A 30 27.56 -20.26 30.04
CA CYS A 30 28.83 -20.59 30.72
C CYS A 30 28.99 -22.11 30.80
N LYS A 31 30.15 -22.64 30.35
CA LYS A 31 30.42 -24.07 30.36
C LYS A 31 30.67 -24.61 31.78
N GLY A 32 31.21 -23.81 32.69
CA GLY A 32 31.54 -24.25 34.05
C GLY A 32 30.33 -24.49 34.94
N ASN A 33 29.35 -23.56 34.92
CA ASN A 33 28.17 -23.66 35.80
C ASN A 33 26.86 -23.90 35.06
N GLY A 34 26.85 -23.88 33.72
CA GLY A 34 25.70 -24.11 32.87
C GLY A 34 24.65 -23.00 32.89
N GLN A 35 24.96 -21.84 33.44
CA GLN A 35 24.05 -20.69 33.51
C GLN A 35 24.11 -19.83 32.25
N TYR A 36 23.02 -19.13 31.93
CA TYR A 36 22.92 -18.23 30.79
C TYR A 36 23.17 -16.79 31.22
N LEU A 37 23.87 -16.01 30.39
CA LEU A 37 24.01 -14.57 30.59
C LEU A 37 22.73 -13.87 30.21
N GLY A 38 22.28 -12.95 31.05
CA GLY A 38 21.09 -12.11 30.84
C GLY A 38 21.35 -10.67 31.24
N THR A 39 20.43 -9.78 30.91
CA THR A 39 20.44 -8.37 31.32
C THR A 39 19.13 -8.00 31.99
N ASP A 40 19.14 -7.09 32.94
CA ASP A 40 17.95 -6.63 33.67
C ASP A 40 17.16 -5.57 32.89
N SER A 41 17.77 -4.90 31.93
CA SER A 41 17.09 -4.04 30.96
C SER A 41 17.89 -3.94 29.65
N ASN A 42 17.32 -3.31 28.63
CA ASN A 42 17.98 -3.05 27.35
C ASN A 42 18.77 -1.72 27.33
N ASP A 43 18.87 -1.03 28.45
CA ASP A 43 19.55 0.25 28.52
C ASP A 43 21.08 0.10 28.59
N SER A 44 21.80 1.06 28.03
CA SER A 44 23.25 1.11 28.14
C SER A 44 23.68 1.20 29.59
N GLY A 45 24.57 0.31 30.01
CA GLY A 45 25.03 0.22 31.39
C GLY A 45 24.22 -0.70 32.29
N SER A 46 23.21 -1.40 31.76
CA SER A 46 22.49 -2.44 32.50
C SER A 46 23.40 -3.54 33.01
N LYS A 47 23.07 -4.07 34.17
CA LYS A 47 23.85 -5.15 34.76
C LYS A 47 23.68 -6.45 34.00
N VAL A 48 24.75 -7.11 33.72
CA VAL A 48 24.77 -8.48 33.19
C VAL A 48 24.76 -9.44 34.37
N PHE A 49 23.88 -10.40 34.37
CA PHE A 49 23.79 -11.44 35.39
C PHE A 49 23.82 -12.83 34.75
N SER A 50 23.92 -13.88 35.56
CA SER A 50 23.75 -15.24 35.06
C SER A 50 22.73 -15.99 35.89
N ASP A 51 21.88 -16.78 35.23
CA ASP A 51 20.90 -17.66 35.89
C ASP A 51 20.67 -18.97 35.11
N LYS A 52 19.88 -19.88 35.67
CA LYS A 52 19.62 -21.18 35.04
C LYS A 52 18.49 -21.17 34.01
N ASN A 53 17.76 -20.07 33.87
CA ASN A 53 16.62 -19.97 32.97
C ASN A 53 17.01 -19.22 31.68
N GLY A 54 17.42 -19.94 30.65
CA GLY A 54 17.77 -19.37 29.35
C GLY A 54 16.61 -19.17 28.37
N SER A 55 15.34 -19.32 28.81
CA SER A 55 14.18 -19.24 27.92
C SER A 55 13.60 -17.83 27.78
N ASP A 56 13.94 -16.92 28.69
CA ASP A 56 13.47 -15.54 28.64
C ASP A 56 14.25 -14.69 27.62
N MET A 57 13.56 -13.74 26.97
CA MET A 57 14.16 -12.79 26.03
C MET A 57 15.33 -11.99 26.61
N LYS A 58 15.36 -11.77 27.92
CA LYS A 58 16.49 -11.11 28.62
C LYS A 58 17.84 -11.86 28.49
N HIS A 59 17.82 -13.13 28.06
CA HIS A 59 19.00 -13.94 27.81
C HIS A 59 19.32 -14.05 26.30
N PHE A 60 18.60 -13.35 25.43
CA PHE A 60 18.83 -13.36 24.01
C PHE A 60 19.79 -12.25 23.62
N TRP A 61 20.89 -12.61 22.99
CA TRP A 61 21.97 -11.74 22.58
C TRP A 61 22.10 -11.73 21.09
N PHE A 62 22.43 -10.59 20.55
CA PHE A 62 22.73 -10.41 19.15
C PHE A 62 24.14 -9.86 18.97
N PHE A 63 24.94 -10.51 18.11
CA PHE A 63 26.24 -9.98 17.72
C PHE A 63 26.08 -9.21 16.43
N SER A 64 26.40 -7.94 16.47
CA SER A 64 26.48 -7.10 15.28
C SER A 64 27.90 -6.59 15.10
N GLU A 65 28.31 -6.36 13.87
CA GLU A 65 29.53 -5.61 13.62
C GLU A 65 29.38 -4.18 14.12
N LYS A 66 30.46 -3.65 14.64
CA LYS A 66 30.52 -2.29 15.17
C LYS A 66 30.46 -1.29 14.00
N VAL A 67 29.32 -0.67 13.80
CA VAL A 67 29.18 0.48 12.89
C VAL A 67 29.50 1.74 13.70
N ASP A 68 30.55 2.48 13.34
CA ASP A 68 30.98 3.73 14.00
C ASP A 68 31.17 3.65 15.53
N GLY A 69 31.51 2.49 16.02
CA GLY A 69 31.76 2.29 17.46
C GLY A 69 30.52 2.10 18.32
N THR A 70 29.31 2.11 17.75
CA THR A 70 28.06 1.83 18.45
C THR A 70 27.55 0.44 18.06
N ILE A 71 27.14 -0.36 19.06
CA ILE A 71 26.40 -1.60 18.82
C ILE A 71 24.97 -1.20 18.46
N PRO A 72 24.37 -1.68 17.36
CA PRO A 72 22.97 -1.41 17.06
C PRO A 72 22.07 -1.91 18.19
N VAL A 73 21.26 -1.02 18.71
CA VAL A 73 20.42 -1.31 19.89
C VAL A 73 19.18 -2.11 19.47
N ASP A 74 18.71 -1.86 18.23
CA ASP A 74 17.58 -2.55 17.63
C ASP A 74 17.81 -2.62 16.12
N THR A 75 17.70 -3.80 15.54
CA THR A 75 17.94 -4.03 14.11
C THR A 75 16.80 -4.84 13.52
N LEU A 76 16.12 -4.27 12.52
CA LEU A 76 15.11 -4.95 11.72
C LEU A 76 15.77 -5.53 10.47
N SER A 77 15.72 -6.86 10.30
CA SER A 77 16.31 -7.56 9.16
C SER A 77 15.23 -8.10 8.24
N TYR A 78 15.30 -7.81 6.95
CA TYR A 78 14.32 -8.26 5.96
C TYR A 78 14.85 -8.21 4.53
N VAL A 79 14.15 -8.91 3.64
CA VAL A 79 14.48 -9.03 2.21
C VAL A 79 13.59 -8.12 1.38
N VAL A 80 14.14 -7.54 0.30
CA VAL A 80 13.39 -6.84 -0.75
C VAL A 80 13.33 -7.73 -1.99
N PHE A 81 12.12 -7.94 -2.52
CA PHE A 81 11.84 -8.79 -3.68
C PHE A 81 11.45 -7.95 -4.90
N PRO A 82 12.38 -7.57 -5.78
CA PRO A 82 12.06 -6.76 -6.97
C PRO A 82 11.15 -7.49 -7.96
N SER A 83 11.18 -8.82 -7.96
CA SER A 83 10.31 -9.63 -8.82
C SER A 83 8.87 -9.76 -8.34
N LEU A 84 8.59 -9.49 -7.07
CA LEU A 84 7.24 -9.53 -6.50
C LEU A 84 6.62 -8.12 -6.57
N VAL A 85 6.17 -7.74 -7.77
CA VAL A 85 5.54 -6.44 -8.02
C VAL A 85 4.16 -6.40 -7.40
N ARG A 86 3.88 -5.32 -6.66
CA ARG A 86 2.59 -5.05 -6.01
C ARG A 86 1.63 -4.33 -6.96
N GLN A 87 2.04 -3.15 -7.45
CA GLN A 87 1.34 -2.33 -8.41
C GLN A 87 2.29 -1.47 -9.23
N LYS A 88 1.83 -1.05 -10.41
CA LYS A 88 2.38 0.12 -11.08
C LYS A 88 1.77 1.37 -10.48
N PHE A 89 2.61 2.35 -10.24
CA PHE A 89 2.20 3.59 -9.63
C PHE A 89 2.08 4.69 -10.71
N GLU A 90 0.95 5.39 -10.77
CA GLU A 90 0.70 6.46 -11.73
C GLU A 90 1.17 7.83 -11.24
N GLY A 91 1.21 8.01 -9.91
CA GLY A 91 1.75 9.23 -9.33
C GLY A 91 1.05 9.71 -8.06
N TRP A 92 1.57 10.78 -7.53
CA TRP A 92 1.12 11.48 -6.33
C TRP A 92 0.20 12.64 -6.71
N GLY A 93 -0.66 13.01 -5.78
CA GLY A 93 -1.55 14.12 -6.00
C GLY A 93 -2.01 14.81 -4.72
N VAL A 94 -2.86 15.82 -4.91
CA VAL A 94 -3.51 16.55 -3.81
C VAL A 94 -4.85 17.11 -4.24
N SER A 95 -5.78 17.25 -3.27
CA SER A 95 -7.01 18.00 -3.48
C SER A 95 -6.72 19.51 -3.61
N LEU A 96 -7.47 20.18 -4.48
CA LEU A 96 -7.46 21.64 -4.63
C LEU A 96 -8.32 22.33 -3.57
N CYS A 97 -9.22 21.62 -2.91
CA CYS A 97 -9.94 22.12 -1.74
C CYS A 97 -8.96 22.40 -0.58
N TRP A 98 -9.04 23.46 0.13
CA TRP A 98 -9.87 24.67 -0.10
C TRP A 98 -8.94 25.79 -0.55
N TRP A 99 -7.65 25.48 -0.48
CA TRP A 99 -6.54 26.42 -0.66
C TRP A 99 -6.55 27.08 -2.05
N ALA A 100 -6.92 26.35 -3.09
CA ALA A 100 -6.86 26.86 -4.46
C ALA A 100 -7.84 28.04 -4.67
N GLY A 101 -9.05 27.94 -4.12
CA GLY A 101 -10.04 29.01 -4.14
C GLY A 101 -9.57 30.29 -3.41
N GLN A 102 -8.64 30.17 -2.47
CA GLN A 102 -8.05 31.30 -1.76
C GLN A 102 -6.77 31.79 -2.43
N CYS A 103 -5.83 30.88 -2.73
CA CYS A 103 -4.53 31.23 -3.30
C CYS A 103 -4.64 31.74 -4.74
N GLY A 104 -5.66 31.35 -5.50
CA GLY A 104 -5.87 31.89 -6.84
C GLY A 104 -6.10 33.40 -6.90
N LYS A 105 -6.51 34.01 -5.76
CA LYS A 105 -6.64 35.46 -5.58
C LYS A 105 -5.30 36.16 -5.31
N TRP A 106 -4.21 35.41 -5.17
CA TRP A 106 -2.89 35.96 -4.90
C TRP A 106 -2.23 36.54 -6.16
N THR A 107 -1.07 37.20 -5.96
CA THR A 107 -0.27 37.69 -7.08
C THR A 107 0.28 36.50 -7.91
N ASP A 108 0.40 36.70 -9.22
CA ASP A 108 0.90 35.66 -10.15
C ASP A 108 2.26 35.10 -9.73
N LYS A 109 3.15 35.99 -9.21
CA LYS A 109 4.47 35.56 -8.71
C LYS A 109 4.36 34.54 -7.57
N LYS A 110 3.43 34.74 -6.62
CA LYS A 110 3.23 33.83 -5.48
C LYS A 110 2.56 32.53 -5.93
N ILE A 111 1.59 32.65 -6.81
CA ILE A 111 0.95 31.48 -7.44
C ILE A 111 2.00 30.64 -8.17
N ASP A 112 2.86 31.28 -8.99
CA ASP A 112 3.92 30.61 -9.71
C ASP A 112 4.88 29.84 -8.78
N GLU A 113 5.25 30.43 -7.67
CA GLU A 113 6.14 29.82 -6.67
C GLU A 113 5.49 28.62 -5.98
N ILE A 114 4.26 28.75 -5.45
CA ILE A 114 3.58 27.64 -4.75
C ILE A 114 3.25 26.49 -5.70
N VAL A 115 2.85 26.78 -6.95
CA VAL A 115 2.60 25.75 -7.95
C VAL A 115 3.91 25.09 -8.39
N THR A 116 5.02 25.82 -8.44
CA THR A 116 6.34 25.22 -8.70
C THR A 116 6.75 24.27 -7.58
N TRP A 117 6.53 24.62 -6.31
CA TRP A 117 6.79 23.70 -5.19
C TRP A 117 5.92 22.44 -5.25
N LEU A 118 4.70 22.56 -5.75
CA LEU A 118 3.75 21.47 -5.87
C LEU A 118 4.14 20.50 -6.98
N THR A 119 4.48 21.01 -8.17
CA THR A 119 4.55 20.23 -9.41
C THR A 119 5.95 19.85 -9.88
N SER A 120 6.99 20.61 -9.44
CA SER A 120 8.34 20.37 -9.94
C SER A 120 8.96 19.08 -9.39
N PRO A 121 9.86 18.44 -10.15
CA PRO A 121 10.60 17.23 -9.70
C PRO A 121 11.49 17.48 -8.45
N THR A 122 11.80 18.74 -8.14
CA THR A 122 12.53 19.13 -6.93
C THR A 122 11.62 19.58 -5.80
N GLY A 123 10.32 19.74 -6.08
CA GLY A 123 9.25 20.00 -5.13
C GLY A 123 8.59 18.71 -4.64
N LEU A 124 7.26 18.71 -4.62
CA LEU A 124 6.46 17.52 -4.27
C LEU A 124 6.27 16.57 -5.47
N ASN A 125 6.53 17.03 -6.69
CA ASN A 125 6.38 16.24 -7.91
C ASN A 125 4.95 15.68 -8.11
N TYR A 126 3.93 16.42 -7.65
CA TYR A 126 2.55 15.97 -7.77
C TYR A 126 2.03 16.12 -9.19
N LYS A 127 1.22 15.14 -9.61
CA LYS A 127 0.68 15.02 -10.96
C LYS A 127 -0.83 14.93 -10.99
N HIS A 128 -1.48 14.45 -9.93
CA HIS A 128 -2.92 14.20 -9.86
C HIS A 128 -3.60 15.21 -8.95
N PHE A 129 -4.73 15.77 -9.40
CA PHE A 129 -5.39 16.87 -8.70
C PHE A 129 -6.90 16.66 -8.69
N ARG A 130 -7.53 16.86 -7.53
CA ARG A 130 -8.99 16.79 -7.39
C ARG A 130 -9.55 18.20 -7.37
N TYR A 131 -10.41 18.48 -8.34
CA TYR A 131 -11.13 19.75 -8.49
C TYR A 131 -12.53 19.64 -7.92
N ASN A 132 -12.89 20.49 -6.95
CA ASN A 132 -14.25 20.51 -6.39
C ASN A 132 -15.19 21.40 -7.24
N ILE A 133 -16.25 20.79 -7.75
CA ILE A 133 -17.37 21.51 -8.33
C ILE A 133 -18.24 22.01 -7.18
N GLY A 134 -18.17 23.32 -6.88
CA GLY A 134 -18.84 23.90 -5.72
C GLY A 134 -20.36 23.92 -5.82
N GLY A 135 -21.02 23.76 -4.68
CA GLY A 135 -22.47 23.88 -4.55
C GLY A 135 -22.96 25.34 -4.40
N GLY A 136 -22.03 26.28 -4.24
CA GLY A 136 -22.35 27.67 -3.99
C GLY A 136 -22.97 27.90 -2.62
N ASP A 137 -23.62 29.06 -2.49
CA ASP A 137 -24.28 29.46 -1.25
C ASP A 137 -25.45 30.38 -1.53
N ASP A 138 -26.45 30.41 -0.65
CA ASP A 138 -27.59 31.29 -0.75
C ASP A 138 -27.14 32.78 -0.56
N PRO A 139 -27.12 33.59 -1.61
CA PRO A 139 -26.61 34.98 -1.52
C PRO A 139 -27.40 35.85 -0.55
N GLU A 140 -28.65 35.47 -0.27
CA GLU A 140 -29.50 36.17 0.68
C GLU A 140 -29.50 35.53 2.07
N ASN A 141 -28.80 34.41 2.24
CA ASN A 141 -28.67 33.67 3.50
C ASN A 141 -30.04 33.32 4.16
N LYS A 142 -31.06 33.09 3.33
CA LYS A 142 -32.42 32.87 3.80
C LYS A 142 -32.66 31.44 4.28
N ASN A 143 -32.07 30.48 3.61
CA ASN A 143 -32.41 29.08 3.79
C ASN A 143 -31.38 28.33 4.68
N CYS A 144 -30.13 28.74 4.65
CA CYS A 144 -29.07 28.17 5.50
C CYS A 144 -28.79 29.08 6.71
N THR A 145 -29.43 28.83 7.86
CA THR A 145 -29.30 29.65 9.05
C THR A 145 -28.99 28.80 10.30
N PRO A 146 -27.92 29.09 11.05
CA PRO A 146 -26.89 30.05 10.71
C PRO A 146 -26.04 29.59 9.53
N HIS A 147 -25.67 30.53 8.69
CA HIS A 147 -24.80 30.26 7.53
C HIS A 147 -23.53 29.51 7.96
N HIS A 148 -23.18 28.44 7.28
CA HIS A 148 -22.07 27.59 7.69
C HIS A 148 -20.73 28.34 7.72
N MET A 149 -20.56 29.36 6.88
CA MET A 149 -19.38 30.24 6.86
C MET A 149 -19.46 31.39 7.87
N GLY A 150 -20.65 31.74 8.34
CA GLY A 150 -20.89 32.92 9.16
C GLY A 150 -20.47 32.84 10.63
N ASN A 151 -20.11 31.70 11.16
CA ASN A 151 -19.91 31.48 12.60
C ASN A 151 -18.41 31.38 13.01
N GLY A 152 -17.53 32.16 12.40
CA GLY A 152 -16.08 32.14 12.73
C GLY A 152 -15.39 30.83 12.32
N LYS A 153 -15.98 30.06 11.44
CA LYS A 153 -15.43 28.79 10.95
C LYS A 153 -14.41 28.99 9.81
N GLY A 154 -14.14 30.24 9.44
CA GLY A 154 -13.09 30.61 8.49
C GLY A 154 -13.47 30.48 7.03
N LEU A 155 -12.53 30.81 6.15
CA LEU A 155 -12.69 30.76 4.68
C LEU A 155 -12.51 29.34 4.10
N ARG A 156 -12.55 28.34 4.92
CA ARG A 156 -12.10 26.99 4.59
C ARG A 156 -13.00 26.27 3.60
N ALA A 157 -14.28 26.56 3.62
CA ALA A 157 -15.25 25.62 3.10
C ALA A 157 -16.15 26.19 1.98
N GLU A 158 -15.96 27.45 1.61
CA GLU A 158 -16.84 28.08 0.64
C GLU A 158 -16.27 27.93 -0.77
N MET A 159 -16.96 27.15 -1.60
CA MET A 159 -16.67 27.03 -3.02
C MET A 159 -17.82 27.66 -3.81
N GLU A 160 -17.48 28.51 -4.77
CA GLU A 160 -18.49 29.17 -5.62
C GLU A 160 -19.21 28.13 -6.50
N GLY A 161 -20.54 28.19 -6.53
CA GLY A 161 -21.38 27.44 -7.46
C GLY A 161 -21.70 28.26 -8.70
N PHE A 162 -22.01 27.58 -9.79
CA PHE A 162 -22.23 28.20 -11.10
C PHE A 162 -23.70 28.59 -11.37
N LYS A 163 -24.62 28.31 -10.45
CA LYS A 163 -26.06 28.65 -10.56
C LYS A 163 -26.64 28.98 -9.19
N ASP A 164 -27.63 29.88 -9.15
CA ASP A 164 -28.27 30.30 -7.92
C ASP A 164 -29.70 29.72 -7.75
N PHE A 165 -30.33 29.24 -8.82
CA PHE A 165 -31.67 28.62 -8.77
C PHE A 165 -31.90 27.73 -9.99
N SER A 166 -32.99 26.91 -9.95
CA SER A 166 -33.38 26.07 -11.07
C SER A 166 -33.82 26.91 -12.27
N GLY A 167 -33.25 26.61 -13.43
CA GLY A 167 -33.51 27.38 -14.66
C GLY A 167 -32.66 28.64 -14.83
N ASP A 168 -31.76 28.92 -13.88
CA ASP A 168 -30.79 30.00 -14.00
C ASP A 168 -29.74 29.72 -15.11
N ASP A 169 -29.18 30.77 -15.68
CA ASP A 169 -28.01 30.65 -16.56
C ASP A 169 -26.76 30.34 -15.77
N TYR A 170 -25.76 29.71 -16.42
CA TYR A 170 -24.47 29.45 -15.78
C TYR A 170 -23.64 30.73 -15.64
N HIS A 171 -23.19 31.02 -14.43
CA HIS A 171 -22.25 32.11 -14.11
C HIS A 171 -20.80 31.62 -14.26
N TRP A 172 -20.34 31.48 -15.51
CA TRP A 172 -19.01 30.94 -15.82
C TRP A 172 -17.83 31.82 -15.39
N ASP A 173 -18.09 33.05 -14.97
CA ASP A 173 -17.14 33.96 -14.35
C ASP A 173 -16.76 33.54 -12.92
N ARG A 174 -17.60 32.74 -12.26
CA ARG A 174 -17.34 32.23 -10.91
C ARG A 174 -16.25 31.18 -10.87
N ASP A 175 -15.77 30.88 -9.68
CA ASP A 175 -14.67 29.93 -9.39
C ASP A 175 -13.37 30.25 -10.15
N GLU A 176 -13.13 31.54 -10.45
CA GLU A 176 -11.93 31.99 -11.15
C GLU A 176 -10.65 31.62 -10.40
N ALA A 177 -10.66 31.70 -9.09
CA ALA A 177 -9.50 31.45 -8.26
C ALA A 177 -8.98 30.01 -8.37
N GLN A 178 -9.87 29.01 -8.19
CA GLN A 178 -9.50 27.60 -8.30
C GLN A 178 -9.08 27.26 -9.74
N ARG A 179 -9.84 27.75 -10.73
CA ARG A 179 -9.53 27.63 -12.16
C ARG A 179 -8.14 28.17 -12.52
N LYS A 180 -7.76 29.36 -11.98
CA LYS A 180 -6.45 29.96 -12.20
C LYS A 180 -5.31 29.06 -11.70
N ILE A 181 -5.48 28.43 -10.53
CA ILE A 181 -4.51 27.46 -10.01
C ILE A 181 -4.41 26.24 -10.93
N MET A 182 -5.54 25.67 -11.37
CA MET A 182 -5.54 24.52 -12.29
C MET A 182 -4.81 24.81 -13.61
N LEU A 183 -5.09 25.96 -14.21
CA LEU A 183 -4.42 26.36 -15.46
C LEU A 183 -2.91 26.58 -15.24
N LYS A 184 -2.50 27.11 -14.10
CA LYS A 184 -1.09 27.25 -13.75
C LYS A 184 -0.44 25.89 -13.50
N ILE A 185 -1.14 24.94 -12.88
CA ILE A 185 -0.67 23.55 -12.71
C ILE A 185 -0.43 22.92 -14.09
N ARG A 186 -1.40 23.00 -14.99
CA ARG A 186 -1.26 22.44 -16.35
C ARG A 186 -0.15 23.11 -17.15
N GLU A 187 0.06 24.43 -16.98
CA GLU A 187 1.19 25.14 -17.60
C GLU A 187 2.54 24.59 -17.13
N LYS A 188 2.69 24.33 -15.83
CA LYS A 188 3.92 23.82 -15.23
C LYS A 188 4.11 22.30 -15.40
N ARG A 189 3.01 21.59 -15.47
CA ARG A 189 2.94 20.12 -15.60
C ARG A 189 1.91 19.73 -16.67
N PRO A 190 2.31 19.71 -17.96
CA PRO A 190 1.37 19.42 -19.06
C PRO A 190 0.72 18.04 -19.00
N ASP A 191 1.35 17.08 -18.33
CA ASP A 191 0.85 15.72 -18.08
C ASP A 191 0.03 15.61 -16.79
N ALA A 192 -0.37 16.73 -16.17
CA ALA A 192 -1.24 16.74 -15.00
C ALA A 192 -2.59 16.08 -15.30
N VAL A 193 -3.07 15.28 -14.37
CA VAL A 193 -4.34 14.57 -14.42
C VAL A 193 -5.30 15.21 -13.42
N PHE A 194 -6.52 15.53 -13.88
CA PHE A 194 -7.53 16.15 -13.03
C PHE A 194 -8.74 15.21 -12.90
N GLU A 195 -9.20 15.05 -11.66
CA GLU A 195 -10.50 14.50 -11.29
C GLU A 195 -11.43 15.65 -10.92
N ALA A 196 -12.65 15.68 -11.46
CA ALA A 196 -13.71 16.52 -10.94
C ALA A 196 -14.48 15.75 -9.87
N PHE A 197 -14.78 16.38 -8.73
CA PHE A 197 -15.62 15.79 -7.71
C PHE A 197 -16.55 16.83 -7.10
N SER A 198 -17.58 16.42 -6.37
CA SER A 198 -18.51 17.30 -5.72
C SER A 198 -18.67 16.96 -4.24
N ASN A 199 -18.35 17.90 -3.35
CA ASN A 199 -18.66 17.77 -1.94
C ASN A 199 -20.16 17.92 -1.67
N SER A 200 -20.86 18.79 -2.43
CA SER A 200 -22.28 19.03 -2.28
C SER A 200 -22.90 19.49 -3.59
N CYS A 201 -24.15 19.07 -3.80
CA CYS A 201 -24.98 19.67 -4.85
C CYS A 201 -25.28 21.15 -4.56
N PRO A 202 -25.69 21.94 -5.56
CA PRO A 202 -26.11 23.33 -5.37
C PRO A 202 -27.13 23.49 -4.25
N TYR A 203 -27.01 24.56 -3.44
CA TYR A 203 -27.78 24.77 -2.23
C TYR A 203 -29.30 24.75 -2.47
N TYR A 204 -29.77 25.26 -3.59
CA TYR A 204 -31.20 25.32 -3.94
C TYR A 204 -31.80 23.94 -4.23
N MET A 205 -30.97 22.94 -4.56
CA MET A 205 -31.39 21.55 -4.77
C MET A 205 -31.50 20.77 -3.46
N THR A 206 -31.02 21.33 -2.33
CA THR A 206 -30.95 20.63 -1.05
C THR A 206 -32.25 20.77 -0.24
N TYR A 207 -32.48 19.79 0.65
CA TYR A 207 -33.58 19.89 1.62
C TYR A 207 -33.35 21.00 2.64
N SER A 208 -32.13 21.22 3.07
CA SER A 208 -31.79 22.20 4.09
C SER A 208 -31.58 23.61 3.57
N GLY A 209 -31.39 23.78 2.26
CA GLY A 209 -30.91 25.03 1.68
C GLY A 209 -29.42 25.31 1.94
N CYS A 210 -28.69 24.37 2.54
CA CYS A 210 -27.29 24.50 2.89
C CYS A 210 -26.42 23.47 2.14
N VAL A 211 -25.24 23.88 1.67
CA VAL A 211 -24.25 23.00 1.04
C VAL A 211 -23.41 22.21 2.05
N SER A 212 -23.57 22.46 3.34
CA SER A 212 -22.84 21.74 4.40
C SER A 212 -23.52 20.45 4.86
N GLY A 213 -24.76 20.21 4.43
CA GLY A 213 -25.52 19.01 4.78
C GLY A 213 -26.94 19.25 5.19
N ASN A 214 -27.58 18.24 5.76
CA ASN A 214 -28.98 18.24 6.18
C ASN A 214 -29.12 18.60 7.69
N ALA A 215 -30.32 18.90 8.13
CA ALA A 215 -30.65 19.06 9.57
C ALA A 215 -30.32 17.79 10.38
N ASP A 216 -30.52 16.62 9.79
CA ASP A 216 -30.03 15.33 10.25
C ASP A 216 -28.86 14.91 9.34
N GLY A 217 -27.65 14.90 9.89
CA GLY A 217 -26.43 14.64 9.14
C GLY A 217 -26.32 13.25 8.50
N GLY A 218 -27.20 12.32 8.87
CA GLY A 218 -27.33 10.99 8.28
C GLY A 218 -28.52 10.85 7.32
N LYS A 219 -29.00 11.94 6.76
CA LYS A 219 -30.07 11.96 5.77
C LYS A 219 -29.66 12.65 4.49
N ASP A 220 -30.10 12.09 3.37
CA ASP A 220 -29.87 12.68 2.05
C ASP A 220 -30.27 14.15 2.02
N ASN A 221 -29.36 14.97 1.47
CA ASN A 221 -29.63 16.40 1.37
C ASN A 221 -30.10 16.82 -0.04
N LEU A 222 -29.71 16.09 -1.10
CA LEU A 222 -30.25 16.32 -2.45
C LEU A 222 -31.67 15.81 -2.55
N LYS A 223 -32.62 16.67 -3.01
CA LYS A 223 -33.98 16.27 -3.30
C LYS A 223 -34.04 15.43 -4.59
N PRO A 224 -34.76 14.30 -4.61
CA PRO A 224 -34.81 13.40 -5.78
C PRO A 224 -35.30 14.05 -7.09
N GLU A 225 -36.15 15.06 -7.00
CA GLU A 225 -36.63 15.83 -8.16
C GLU A 225 -35.52 16.61 -8.89
N TYR A 226 -34.40 16.83 -8.25
CA TYR A 226 -33.23 17.51 -8.83
C TYR A 226 -32.14 16.56 -9.32
N TYR A 227 -32.29 15.23 -9.31
CA TYR A 227 -31.24 14.30 -9.75
C TYR A 227 -30.80 14.57 -11.19
N GLU A 228 -31.75 14.84 -12.11
CA GLU A 228 -31.44 15.14 -13.50
C GLU A 228 -30.72 16.49 -13.64
N GLU A 229 -31.20 17.52 -12.94
CA GLU A 229 -30.58 18.85 -12.97
C GLU A 229 -29.17 18.84 -12.36
N PHE A 230 -28.95 18.12 -11.27
CA PHE A 230 -27.64 17.98 -10.67
C PHE A 230 -26.68 17.20 -11.57
N ALA A 231 -27.15 16.15 -12.24
CA ALA A 231 -26.35 15.41 -13.20
C ALA A 231 -25.90 16.30 -14.38
N HIS A 232 -26.82 17.14 -14.92
CA HIS A 232 -26.51 18.15 -15.93
C HIS A 232 -25.50 19.17 -15.38
N TYR A 233 -25.72 19.69 -14.18
CA TYR A 233 -24.80 20.64 -13.54
C TYR A 233 -23.37 20.13 -13.52
N LEU A 234 -23.13 18.91 -13.08
CA LEU A 234 -21.80 18.29 -13.02
C LEU A 234 -21.19 18.11 -14.42
N VAL A 235 -21.98 17.60 -15.36
CA VAL A 235 -21.51 17.33 -16.74
C VAL A 235 -21.24 18.62 -17.50
N ASP A 236 -22.11 19.63 -17.36
CA ASP A 236 -21.98 20.93 -18.04
C ASP A 236 -20.72 21.68 -17.55
N VAL A 237 -20.41 21.62 -16.25
CA VAL A 237 -19.16 22.16 -15.71
C VAL A 237 -17.96 21.45 -16.33
N CYS A 238 -17.95 20.11 -16.36
CA CYS A 238 -16.84 19.36 -17.00
C CYS A 238 -16.72 19.71 -18.48
N LYS A 239 -17.84 19.85 -19.18
CA LYS A 239 -17.87 20.21 -20.60
C LYS A 239 -17.34 21.62 -20.82
N HIS A 240 -17.75 22.60 -20.01
CA HIS A 240 -17.28 23.96 -20.09
C HIS A 240 -15.75 24.05 -19.93
N TYR A 241 -15.18 23.32 -18.95
CA TYR A 241 -13.72 23.30 -18.77
C TYR A 241 -12.98 22.71 -19.96
N LYS A 242 -13.56 21.70 -20.61
CA LYS A 242 -12.99 21.15 -21.86
C LYS A 242 -13.10 22.15 -23.01
N ASP A 243 -14.27 22.70 -23.25
CA ASP A 243 -14.57 23.54 -24.43
C ASP A 243 -13.83 24.88 -24.35
N GLU A 244 -13.81 25.54 -23.19
CA GLU A 244 -13.23 26.90 -23.04
C GLU A 244 -11.74 26.86 -22.68
N TYR A 245 -11.31 25.88 -21.89
CA TYR A 245 -9.92 25.86 -21.40
C TYR A 245 -9.10 24.68 -21.94
N GLY A 246 -9.70 23.77 -22.71
CA GLY A 246 -9.07 22.56 -23.22
C GLY A 246 -8.62 21.63 -22.08
N LEU A 247 -9.32 21.68 -20.91
CA LEU A 247 -9.01 20.89 -19.74
C LEU A 247 -10.12 19.85 -19.58
N GLU A 248 -9.81 18.60 -19.93
CA GLU A 248 -10.74 17.48 -19.77
C GLU A 248 -10.40 16.70 -18.49
N PHE A 249 -11.41 16.48 -17.64
CA PHE A 249 -11.26 15.67 -16.45
C PHE A 249 -11.18 14.18 -16.80
N LYS A 250 -10.24 13.45 -16.16
CA LYS A 250 -10.14 11.99 -16.31
C LYS A 250 -11.42 11.33 -15.75
N THR A 251 -11.83 11.76 -14.58
CA THR A 251 -12.96 11.20 -13.84
C THR A 251 -13.89 12.28 -13.29
N LEU A 252 -15.13 11.88 -13.04
CA LEU A 252 -16.13 12.65 -12.31
C LEU A 252 -16.65 11.81 -11.14
N GLU A 253 -16.37 12.24 -9.92
CA GLU A 253 -16.86 11.65 -8.66
C GLU A 253 -18.02 12.51 -8.13
N PRO A 254 -19.27 12.03 -8.20
CA PRO A 254 -20.41 12.85 -7.81
C PRO A 254 -20.64 12.94 -6.30
N PHE A 255 -19.91 12.19 -5.50
CA PHE A 255 -20.08 12.06 -4.06
C PHE A 255 -18.76 12.22 -3.32
N ASN A 256 -18.82 12.66 -2.06
CA ASN A 256 -17.65 12.68 -1.18
C ASN A 256 -18.08 12.37 0.25
N GLU A 257 -17.52 11.29 0.84
CA GLU A 257 -17.78 10.81 2.19
C GLU A 257 -19.28 10.68 2.53
N SER A 258 -20.07 10.29 1.56
CA SER A 258 -21.50 10.56 1.50
C SER A 258 -22.34 9.69 2.44
N VAL A 259 -21.90 8.48 2.83
CA VAL A 259 -22.67 7.64 3.77
C VAL A 259 -22.36 7.93 5.24
N THR A 260 -21.55 8.93 5.54
CA THR A 260 -21.27 9.35 6.92
C THR A 260 -22.40 10.20 7.48
N ASN A 261 -22.52 10.26 8.81
CA ASN A 261 -23.61 10.92 9.51
C ASN A 261 -23.24 12.28 10.11
N PHE A 262 -22.20 12.92 9.62
CA PHE A 262 -21.70 14.19 10.15
C PHE A 262 -21.94 15.40 9.22
N TRP A 263 -22.67 15.24 8.13
CA TRP A 263 -22.96 16.34 7.21
C TRP A 263 -24.21 17.12 7.67
N PHE A 264 -23.97 18.05 8.59
CA PHE A 264 -25.05 18.89 9.16
C PHE A 264 -25.14 20.24 8.47
N ALA A 265 -26.36 20.77 8.39
CA ALA A 265 -26.71 22.02 7.73
C ALA A 265 -25.89 23.25 8.21
N ASN A 266 -25.32 23.22 9.40
CA ASN A 266 -24.46 24.27 9.93
C ASN A 266 -22.99 23.83 10.07
N GLY A 267 -22.61 22.83 9.31
CA GLY A 267 -21.24 22.27 9.30
C GLY A 267 -20.19 23.29 8.87
N PRO A 268 -18.90 23.00 9.10
CA PRO A 268 -17.81 23.92 8.80
C PRO A 268 -17.33 23.87 7.34
N GLN A 269 -17.91 23.02 6.50
CA GLN A 269 -17.49 22.81 5.12
C GLN A 269 -18.65 22.26 4.27
N GLU A 270 -18.52 22.29 2.95
CA GLU A 270 -19.41 21.58 2.05
C GLU A 270 -19.44 20.08 2.34
N GLY A 271 -20.61 19.47 2.22
CA GLY A 271 -20.83 18.04 2.37
C GLY A 271 -22.27 17.66 2.15
N CYS A 272 -22.52 16.48 1.64
CA CYS A 272 -23.85 16.01 1.32
C CYS A 272 -23.96 14.51 1.59
N HIS A 273 -24.90 14.14 2.44
CA HIS A 273 -25.21 12.72 2.65
C HIS A 273 -26.00 12.16 1.46
N PHE A 274 -25.61 10.95 1.05
CA PHE A 274 -26.33 10.11 0.10
C PHE A 274 -26.26 8.66 0.57
N ASP A 275 -27.41 8.06 0.90
CA ASP A 275 -27.49 6.62 1.10
C ASP A 275 -27.05 5.87 -0.18
N TYR A 276 -26.50 4.66 -0.05
CA TYR A 276 -26.08 3.85 -1.21
C TYR A 276 -27.22 3.64 -2.23
N ASP A 277 -28.47 3.49 -1.79
CA ASP A 277 -29.62 3.39 -2.69
C ASP A 277 -29.83 4.65 -3.50
N SER A 278 -29.60 5.81 -2.91
CA SER A 278 -29.70 7.12 -3.57
C SER A 278 -28.55 7.33 -4.54
N GLN A 279 -27.33 6.93 -4.17
CA GLN A 279 -26.17 6.91 -5.06
C GLN A 279 -26.47 6.04 -6.31
N VAL A 280 -26.97 4.82 -6.11
CA VAL A 280 -27.36 3.91 -7.22
C VAL A 280 -28.39 4.54 -8.16
N LYS A 281 -29.40 5.22 -7.61
CA LYS A 281 -30.41 5.94 -8.41
C LYS A 281 -29.78 7.08 -9.19
N PHE A 282 -28.93 7.88 -8.54
CA PHE A 282 -28.26 9.01 -9.18
C PHE A 282 -27.31 8.58 -10.30
N ILE A 283 -26.52 7.54 -10.11
CA ILE A 283 -25.62 6.99 -11.15
C ILE A 283 -26.41 6.52 -12.39
N LYS A 284 -27.62 6.00 -12.22
CA LYS A 284 -28.50 5.63 -13.35
C LYS A 284 -28.94 6.85 -14.16
N VAL A 285 -29.07 8.02 -13.53
CA VAL A 285 -29.38 9.29 -14.19
C VAL A 285 -28.13 9.93 -14.79
N LEU A 286 -27.03 10.00 -14.04
CA LEU A 286 -25.79 10.66 -14.47
C LEU A 286 -25.15 9.98 -15.69
N LYS A 287 -25.08 8.65 -15.70
CA LYS A 287 -24.32 7.92 -16.75
C LYS A 287 -24.79 8.23 -18.17
N PRO A 288 -26.09 8.16 -18.52
CA PRO A 288 -26.52 8.49 -19.89
C PRO A 288 -26.31 9.96 -20.25
N ILE A 289 -26.39 10.90 -19.30
CA ILE A 289 -26.14 12.32 -19.55
C ILE A 289 -24.63 12.52 -19.85
N LEU A 290 -23.77 11.90 -19.07
CA LEU A 290 -22.33 11.96 -19.31
C LEU A 290 -21.95 11.30 -20.66
N ASP A 291 -22.52 10.14 -20.99
CA ASP A 291 -22.27 9.48 -22.26
C ASP A 291 -22.71 10.30 -23.49
N ALA A 292 -23.78 11.08 -23.34
CA ALA A 292 -24.28 11.96 -24.40
C ALA A 292 -23.48 13.27 -24.56
N SER A 293 -22.64 13.63 -23.58
CA SER A 293 -21.93 14.92 -23.53
C SER A 293 -20.77 15.05 -24.54
N GLY A 294 -20.25 13.93 -25.03
CA GLY A 294 -19.03 13.88 -25.87
C GLY A 294 -17.72 14.03 -25.08
N LEU A 295 -17.76 13.94 -23.76
CA LEU A 295 -16.60 13.87 -22.88
C LEU A 295 -16.02 12.44 -22.88
N SER A 296 -14.70 12.32 -22.70
CA SER A 296 -14.03 11.04 -22.40
C SER A 296 -13.99 10.74 -20.90
N THR A 297 -14.49 11.67 -20.08
CA THR A 297 -14.59 11.56 -18.63
C THR A 297 -15.40 10.34 -18.22
N ILE A 298 -14.90 9.57 -17.29
CA ILE A 298 -15.59 8.40 -16.71
C ILE A 298 -16.06 8.70 -15.30
N ILE A 299 -17.06 7.94 -14.81
CA ILE A 299 -17.51 8.09 -13.43
C ILE A 299 -16.52 7.34 -12.51
N SER A 300 -16.04 7.99 -11.46
CA SER A 300 -15.38 7.36 -10.31
C SER A 300 -16.35 7.15 -9.16
N ALA A 301 -16.06 6.27 -8.27
CA ALA A 301 -16.71 5.98 -6.99
C ALA A 301 -15.70 5.14 -6.15
N PHE A 302 -15.76 5.15 -4.92
CA PHE A 302 -16.75 5.38 -3.86
C PHE A 302 -16.29 6.44 -2.84
N ASP A 303 -15.51 7.33 -3.06
CA ASP A 303 -14.94 8.41 -2.19
C ASP A 303 -15.47 8.45 -0.73
N GLU A 304 -15.51 7.27 -0.09
CA GLU A 304 -16.00 7.12 1.27
C GLU A 304 -14.88 7.30 2.28
N THR A 305 -15.21 7.81 3.47
CA THR A 305 -14.27 8.14 4.56
C THR A 305 -13.25 7.04 4.86
N ASN A 306 -13.62 5.79 4.63
CA ASN A 306 -12.76 4.65 4.87
C ASN A 306 -13.05 3.47 3.92
N VAL A 307 -12.07 2.60 3.80
CA VAL A 307 -12.09 1.48 2.88
C VAL A 307 -13.24 0.50 3.12
N GLY A 308 -13.63 0.28 4.39
CA GLY A 308 -14.75 -0.62 4.72
C GLY A 308 -16.08 -0.10 4.17
N LEU A 309 -16.31 1.21 4.22
CA LEU A 309 -17.48 1.85 3.60
C LEU A 309 -17.41 1.75 2.07
N ALA A 310 -16.24 1.97 1.46
CA ALA A 310 -16.06 1.80 0.02
C ALA A 310 -16.38 0.36 -0.44
N VAL A 311 -15.97 -0.66 0.31
CA VAL A 311 -16.34 -2.07 0.07
C VAL A 311 -17.85 -2.28 0.17
N ASN A 312 -18.54 -1.62 1.10
CA ASN A 312 -20.00 -1.67 1.18
C ASN A 312 -20.65 -0.98 -0.02
N GLY A 313 -20.11 0.14 -0.48
CA GLY A 313 -20.50 0.81 -1.71
C GLY A 313 -20.40 -0.11 -2.93
N TYR A 314 -19.27 -0.82 -3.07
CA TYR A 314 -19.11 -1.85 -4.11
C TYR A 314 -20.26 -2.88 -4.11
N LYS A 315 -20.59 -3.42 -2.92
CA LYS A 315 -21.68 -4.40 -2.79
C LYS A 315 -23.03 -3.81 -3.19
N ALA A 316 -23.32 -2.59 -2.75
CA ALA A 316 -24.54 -1.88 -3.07
C ALA A 316 -24.66 -1.58 -4.57
N TYR A 317 -23.58 -1.10 -5.21
CA TYR A 317 -23.57 -0.81 -6.64
C TYR A 317 -23.69 -2.08 -7.48
N LYS A 318 -23.10 -3.17 -7.06
CA LYS A 318 -23.26 -4.49 -7.68
C LYS A 318 -24.71 -4.96 -7.60
N GLN A 319 -25.31 -4.91 -6.41
CA GLN A 319 -26.72 -5.26 -6.19
C GLN A 319 -27.67 -4.33 -6.96
N GLY A 320 -27.35 -3.04 -7.02
CA GLY A 320 -28.11 -2.02 -7.75
C GLY A 320 -27.94 -2.06 -9.27
N GLY A 321 -27.03 -2.89 -9.79
CA GLY A 321 -26.77 -3.06 -11.23
C GLY A 321 -26.10 -1.86 -11.89
N VAL A 322 -25.31 -1.08 -11.13
CA VAL A 322 -24.59 0.11 -11.65
C VAL A 322 -23.09 -0.02 -11.65
N LEU A 323 -22.52 -1.10 -11.13
CA LEU A 323 -21.08 -1.27 -11.02
C LEU A 323 -20.36 -1.14 -12.38
N SER A 324 -20.96 -1.68 -13.45
CA SER A 324 -20.44 -1.57 -14.83
C SER A 324 -20.49 -0.15 -15.43
N LYS A 325 -21.08 0.80 -14.72
CA LYS A 325 -21.15 2.22 -15.13
C LYS A 325 -20.00 3.04 -14.56
N ILE A 326 -19.25 2.46 -13.62
CA ILE A 326 -18.09 3.07 -12.95
C ILE A 326 -16.82 2.63 -13.70
N GLY A 327 -15.91 3.55 -13.93
CA GLY A 327 -14.66 3.29 -14.65
C GLY A 327 -13.41 3.41 -13.78
N GLN A 328 -13.54 3.90 -12.56
CA GLN A 328 -12.45 4.01 -11.57
C GLN A 328 -13.01 3.90 -10.17
N TRP A 329 -12.25 3.23 -9.28
CA TRP A 329 -12.62 3.17 -7.87
C TRP A 329 -11.73 4.10 -7.06
N ASN A 330 -12.38 4.81 -6.15
CA ASN A 330 -11.76 5.71 -5.21
C ASN A 330 -12.04 5.25 -3.78
N THR A 331 -11.19 5.61 -2.83
CA THR A 331 -11.46 5.47 -1.40
C THR A 331 -10.56 6.39 -0.60
N HIS A 332 -11.07 6.90 0.53
CA HIS A 332 -10.24 7.53 1.54
C HIS A 332 -9.74 6.48 2.54
N THR A 333 -8.64 6.78 3.23
CA THR A 333 -8.04 5.90 4.23
C THR A 333 -7.89 6.56 5.60
N TYR A 334 -8.82 7.45 5.99
CA TYR A 334 -8.82 8.05 7.33
C TYR A 334 -8.90 7.00 8.43
N SER A 335 -9.62 5.92 8.18
CA SER A 335 -9.68 4.73 9.02
C SER A 335 -9.85 3.46 8.17
N GLY A 336 -9.96 2.30 8.81
CA GLY A 336 -10.08 1.00 8.17
C GLY A 336 -8.88 0.10 8.46
N SER A 337 -9.12 -1.20 8.46
CA SER A 337 -8.10 -2.22 8.73
C SER A 337 -7.31 -2.57 7.46
N ASN A 338 -6.17 -3.23 7.61
CA ASN A 338 -5.44 -3.80 6.49
C ASN A 338 -6.24 -4.91 5.78
N ALA A 339 -7.13 -5.60 6.49
CA ALA A 339 -8.05 -6.56 5.89
C ALA A 339 -9.04 -5.88 4.91
N ASP A 340 -9.58 -4.69 5.26
CA ASP A 340 -10.43 -3.91 4.37
C ASP A 340 -9.66 -3.45 3.13
N ARG A 341 -8.42 -2.95 3.32
CA ARG A 341 -7.52 -2.55 2.21
C ARG A 341 -7.27 -3.70 1.24
N VAL A 342 -6.90 -4.86 1.78
CA VAL A 342 -6.66 -6.07 0.97
C VAL A 342 -7.92 -6.50 0.24
N HIS A 343 -9.08 -6.41 0.89
CA HIS A 343 -10.36 -6.78 0.28
C HIS A 343 -10.69 -5.85 -0.90
N MET A 344 -10.57 -4.53 -0.70
CA MET A 344 -10.79 -3.56 -1.78
C MET A 344 -9.84 -3.76 -2.96
N ALA A 345 -8.53 -3.95 -2.67
CA ALA A 345 -7.52 -4.25 -3.68
C ALA A 345 -7.86 -5.52 -4.48
N PHE A 346 -8.28 -6.58 -3.78
CA PHE A 346 -8.66 -7.84 -4.43
C PHE A 346 -9.86 -7.64 -5.37
N LEU A 347 -10.91 -6.94 -4.92
CA LEU A 347 -12.08 -6.64 -5.75
C LEU A 347 -11.70 -5.79 -6.98
N ALA A 348 -10.85 -4.77 -6.79
CA ALA A 348 -10.36 -3.93 -7.89
C ALA A 348 -9.60 -4.74 -8.93
N HIS A 349 -8.67 -5.60 -8.50
CA HIS A 349 -7.93 -6.48 -9.40
C HIS A 349 -8.84 -7.49 -10.11
N GLN A 350 -9.83 -8.06 -9.42
CA GLN A 350 -10.78 -9.01 -10.00
C GLN A 350 -11.60 -8.35 -11.12
N ASP A 351 -12.08 -7.14 -10.89
CA ASP A 351 -12.88 -6.39 -11.87
C ASP A 351 -12.02 -5.54 -12.83
N LYS A 352 -10.69 -5.56 -12.67
CA LYS A 352 -9.71 -4.81 -13.47
C LYS A 352 -9.97 -3.31 -13.45
N MET A 353 -10.30 -2.80 -12.29
CA MET A 353 -10.61 -1.40 -12.09
C MET A 353 -9.37 -0.64 -11.59
N PRO A 354 -9.03 0.52 -12.16
CA PRO A 354 -8.09 1.45 -11.54
C PRO A 354 -8.54 1.77 -10.13
N LEU A 355 -7.62 1.79 -9.18
CA LEU A 355 -7.91 2.09 -7.78
C LEU A 355 -7.08 3.28 -7.31
N TRP A 356 -7.74 4.34 -6.86
CA TRP A 356 -7.09 5.49 -6.25
C TRP A 356 -7.35 5.52 -4.74
N MET A 357 -6.32 5.80 -3.98
CA MET A 357 -6.47 6.36 -2.65
C MET A 357 -6.64 7.88 -2.83
N SER A 358 -7.89 8.32 -2.87
CA SER A 358 -8.28 9.63 -3.39
C SER A 358 -8.22 10.74 -2.34
N GLU A 359 -8.10 10.40 -1.04
CA GLU A 359 -7.93 11.41 0.00
C GLU A 359 -7.48 10.81 1.33
N VAL A 360 -6.43 11.37 1.91
CA VAL A 360 -6.11 11.23 3.34
C VAL A 360 -5.15 12.33 3.81
N GLY A 361 -5.32 12.78 5.03
CA GLY A 361 -4.45 13.75 5.67
C GLY A 361 -4.14 13.41 7.13
N ALA A 362 -3.25 14.18 7.74
CA ALA A 362 -2.88 14.02 9.14
C ALA A 362 -3.22 15.27 9.97
N GLY A 363 -3.97 15.06 11.04
CA GLY A 363 -4.29 16.11 12.02
C GLY A 363 -3.22 16.32 13.10
N GLY A 364 -2.06 15.66 13.01
CA GLY A 364 -1.01 15.74 14.03
C GLY A 364 0.01 16.86 13.79
N ASN A 365 0.54 17.42 14.87
CA ASN A 365 1.62 18.41 14.83
C ASN A 365 3.00 17.77 14.86
N GLY A 366 3.98 18.47 14.30
CA GLY A 366 5.38 18.09 14.37
C GLY A 366 5.73 16.83 13.60
N ILE A 367 6.91 16.28 13.87
CA ILE A 367 7.44 15.16 13.11
C ILE A 367 6.63 13.86 13.36
N GLY A 368 6.23 13.57 14.60
CA GLY A 368 5.54 12.31 14.93
C GLY A 368 4.22 12.14 14.17
N GLY A 369 3.34 13.14 14.17
CA GLY A 369 2.07 13.08 13.43
C GLY A 369 2.27 12.91 11.91
N ASN A 370 3.35 13.50 11.37
CA ASN A 370 3.68 13.37 9.95
C ASN A 370 4.26 11.99 9.61
N LEU A 371 5.03 11.37 10.51
CA LEU A 371 5.52 10.01 10.33
C LEU A 371 4.38 8.98 10.42
N SER A 372 3.42 9.17 11.32
CA SER A 372 2.23 8.29 11.39
C SER A 372 1.40 8.35 10.12
N LEU A 373 1.32 9.50 9.44
CA LEU A 373 0.71 9.56 8.11
C LEU A 373 1.59 8.89 7.04
N ALA A 374 2.92 8.95 7.15
CA ALA A 374 3.80 8.21 6.26
C ALA A 374 3.65 6.68 6.46
N GLN A 375 3.45 6.20 7.70
CA GLN A 375 3.13 4.80 7.95
C GLN A 375 1.81 4.40 7.28
N LYS A 376 0.77 5.22 7.39
CA LYS A 376 -0.51 5.00 6.70
C LYS A 376 -0.33 4.92 5.18
N LEU A 377 0.50 5.79 4.60
CA LEU A 377 0.87 5.74 3.18
C LEU A 377 1.56 4.40 2.84
N PHE A 378 2.47 3.92 3.68
CA PHE A 378 3.12 2.61 3.47
C PHE A 378 2.11 1.47 3.53
N ASP A 379 1.14 1.53 4.45
CA ASP A 379 0.06 0.54 4.54
C ASP A 379 -0.86 0.58 3.32
N ASP A 380 -1.20 1.77 2.84
CA ASP A 380 -1.98 1.94 1.61
C ASP A 380 -1.22 1.32 0.40
N MET A 381 0.06 1.65 0.21
CA MET A 381 0.87 1.10 -0.88
C MET A 381 1.03 -0.41 -0.77
N ARG A 382 1.10 -0.94 0.45
CA ARG A 382 1.31 -2.36 0.70
C ARG A 382 0.03 -3.18 0.59
N TYR A 383 -1.08 -2.71 1.10
CA TYR A 383 -2.30 -3.49 1.27
C TYR A 383 -3.43 -3.06 0.35
N LEU A 384 -3.68 -1.75 0.18
CA LEU A 384 -4.68 -1.23 -0.75
C LEU A 384 -4.16 -1.25 -2.20
N GLN A 385 -2.85 -1.04 -2.40
CA GLN A 385 -2.19 -1.06 -3.71
C GLN A 385 -2.78 -0.06 -4.71
N PRO A 386 -2.98 1.21 -4.35
CA PRO A 386 -3.55 2.19 -5.25
C PRO A 386 -2.57 2.55 -6.38
N GLU A 387 -3.10 2.85 -7.57
CA GLU A 387 -2.31 3.38 -8.68
C GLU A 387 -1.94 4.85 -8.46
N THR A 388 -2.78 5.58 -7.72
CA THR A 388 -2.56 6.99 -7.35
C THR A 388 -2.87 7.21 -5.87
N TRP A 389 -2.04 8.02 -5.21
CA TRP A 389 -2.24 8.40 -3.81
C TRP A 389 -2.36 9.92 -3.69
N ILE A 390 -3.47 10.43 -3.13
CA ILE A 390 -3.83 11.85 -3.07
C ILE A 390 -3.86 12.33 -1.63
N ASP A 391 -3.06 13.38 -1.37
CA ASP A 391 -2.92 14.02 -0.06
C ASP A 391 -4.08 14.99 0.24
N TRP A 392 -4.48 15.10 1.48
CA TRP A 392 -5.33 16.14 2.02
C TRP A 392 -4.58 16.89 3.11
N GLN A 393 -4.17 18.15 2.89
CA GLN A 393 -4.23 18.98 1.70
C GLN A 393 -2.90 19.73 1.52
N TYR A 394 -2.82 20.59 0.50
CA TYR A 394 -1.58 21.32 0.20
C TYR A 394 -1.31 22.45 1.18
N MET A 395 -2.30 23.34 1.44
CA MET A 395 -2.11 24.52 2.29
C MET A 395 -3.28 24.71 3.27
N GLU A 396 -2.96 25.06 4.52
CA GLU A 396 -3.91 25.40 5.57
C GLU A 396 -3.63 26.80 6.15
N GLU A 397 -4.71 27.45 6.64
CA GLU A 397 -4.63 28.75 7.28
C GLU A 397 -4.02 28.62 8.67
N ALA A 398 -2.91 29.29 8.90
CA ALA A 398 -2.28 29.53 10.20
C ALA A 398 -1.98 28.27 11.06
N ASN A 399 -1.96 27.07 10.47
CA ASN A 399 -1.62 25.84 11.19
C ASN A 399 -0.73 24.89 10.37
N ASP A 400 -0.14 23.90 11.02
CA ASP A 400 0.80 22.94 10.46
C ASP A 400 0.15 21.54 10.33
N GLN A 401 -1.14 21.41 10.61
CA GLN A 401 -1.90 20.17 10.50
C GLN A 401 -2.59 20.10 9.14
N TRP A 402 -2.85 18.91 8.67
CA TRP A 402 -3.61 18.65 7.45
C TRP A 402 -3.04 19.27 6.17
N CYS A 403 -1.76 19.67 6.16
CA CYS A 403 -1.18 20.37 5.04
C CYS A 403 0.33 20.15 4.91
N THR A 404 0.88 20.55 3.77
CA THR A 404 2.32 20.60 3.49
C THR A 404 2.86 22.02 3.56
N ILE A 405 1.98 23.01 3.49
CA ILE A 405 2.30 24.44 3.59
C ILE A 405 1.37 25.11 4.60
N ARG A 406 1.96 25.83 5.53
CA ARG A 406 1.23 26.77 6.39
C ARG A 406 1.12 28.12 5.69
N GLY A 407 -0.09 28.65 5.54
CA GLY A 407 -0.37 29.91 4.89
C GLY A 407 -1.06 30.93 5.80
N SER A 408 -1.12 32.19 5.33
CA SER A 408 -2.11 33.16 5.68
C SER A 408 -2.73 33.68 4.39
N PHE A 409 -3.95 33.29 4.13
CA PHE A 409 -4.60 33.63 2.87
C PHE A 409 -4.76 35.15 2.69
N LYS A 410 -5.08 35.86 3.78
CA LYS A 410 -5.22 37.29 3.79
C LYS A 410 -3.89 38.02 3.52
N ASP A 411 -2.83 37.66 4.24
CA ASP A 411 -1.53 38.32 4.15
C ASP A 411 -0.68 37.77 2.99
N GLN A 412 -1.16 36.73 2.33
CA GLN A 412 -0.46 36.01 1.27
C GLN A 412 0.96 35.61 1.69
N SER A 413 1.11 35.17 2.93
CA SER A 413 2.35 34.62 3.46
C SER A 413 2.26 33.11 3.51
N TYR A 414 3.37 32.39 3.32
CA TYR A 414 3.38 30.95 3.30
C TYR A 414 4.78 30.40 3.61
N ALA A 415 4.80 29.22 4.21
CA ALA A 415 6.02 28.49 4.52
C ALA A 415 5.79 26.98 4.45
N ARG A 416 6.80 26.27 3.96
CA ARG A 416 6.80 24.81 3.98
C ARG A 416 6.90 24.31 5.41
N VAL A 417 5.99 23.45 5.82
CA VAL A 417 6.02 22.79 7.12
C VAL A 417 6.77 21.45 7.05
N LYS A 418 6.96 20.78 8.17
CA LYS A 418 7.72 19.53 8.24
C LYS A 418 7.12 18.46 7.32
N ASN A 419 5.79 18.40 7.20
CA ASN A 419 5.09 17.46 6.35
C ASN A 419 5.48 17.57 4.86
N PHE A 420 5.80 18.78 4.36
CA PHE A 420 6.31 18.94 3.00
C PHE A 420 7.54 18.04 2.73
N TYR A 421 8.47 18.03 3.66
CA TYR A 421 9.71 17.27 3.53
C TYR A 421 9.52 15.76 3.83
N VAL A 422 8.54 15.40 4.65
CA VAL A 422 8.15 14.01 4.85
C VAL A 422 7.51 13.46 3.57
N ARG A 423 6.63 14.22 2.91
CA ARG A 423 6.05 13.84 1.61
C ARG A 423 7.11 13.70 0.53
N GLN A 424 8.07 14.62 0.47
CA GLN A 424 9.16 14.57 -0.50
C GLN A 424 10.00 13.28 -0.39
N GLN A 425 10.08 12.64 0.76
CA GLN A 425 10.80 11.37 0.90
C GLN A 425 10.22 10.27 0.00
N CYS A 426 8.94 10.33 -0.30
CA CYS A 426 8.29 9.43 -1.26
C CYS A 426 8.14 10.10 -2.63
N SER A 427 7.44 11.23 -2.68
CA SER A 427 6.91 11.80 -3.92
C SER A 427 7.98 12.35 -4.87
N ARG A 428 9.10 12.80 -4.34
CA ARG A 428 10.21 13.28 -5.14
C ARG A 428 10.99 12.17 -5.85
N PHE A 429 11.00 10.98 -5.29
CA PHE A 429 11.88 9.88 -5.71
C PHE A 429 11.14 8.71 -6.34
N ILE A 430 9.85 8.56 -6.07
CA ILE A 430 8.99 7.56 -6.70
C ILE A 430 8.04 8.32 -7.63
N ASP A 431 8.25 8.20 -8.92
CA ASP A 431 7.47 8.90 -9.94
C ASP A 431 6.41 7.98 -10.59
N GLY A 432 5.57 8.55 -11.46
CA GLY A 432 4.67 7.77 -12.31
C GLY A 432 5.44 6.79 -13.19
N GLY A 433 4.89 5.59 -13.37
CA GLY A 433 5.53 4.49 -14.09
C GLY A 433 6.38 3.55 -13.22
N TYR A 434 6.69 3.92 -11.97
CA TYR A 434 7.42 3.05 -11.04
C TYR A 434 6.58 1.84 -10.65
N SER A 435 7.26 0.75 -10.34
CA SER A 435 6.65 -0.47 -9.79
C SER A 435 6.92 -0.53 -8.29
N ILE A 436 5.86 -0.54 -7.48
CA ILE A 436 6.01 -0.84 -6.05
C ILE A 436 6.31 -2.33 -5.91
N VAL A 437 7.40 -2.66 -5.24
CA VAL A 437 7.86 -4.04 -5.08
C VAL A 437 7.76 -4.49 -3.62
N THR A 438 7.81 -5.80 -3.40
CA THR A 438 7.57 -6.36 -2.08
C THR A 438 8.79 -6.19 -1.17
N SER A 439 8.56 -5.60 -0.01
CA SER A 439 9.42 -5.64 1.16
C SER A 439 8.66 -6.30 2.32
N LEU A 440 9.27 -7.24 3.02
CA LEU A 440 8.63 -7.95 4.14
C LEU A 440 8.80 -7.22 5.49
N ASN A 441 8.80 -5.90 5.44
CA ASN A 441 8.86 -5.02 6.63
C ASN A 441 7.85 -3.88 6.48
N ASP A 442 7.08 -3.59 7.52
CA ASP A 442 6.01 -2.57 7.51
C ASP A 442 6.54 -1.13 7.56
N GLN A 443 7.77 -0.91 8.03
CA GLN A 443 8.43 0.39 8.08
C GLN A 443 9.30 0.68 6.84
N SER A 444 9.06 -0.03 5.73
CA SER A 444 9.77 0.17 4.47
C SER A 444 8.83 0.20 3.27
N LEU A 445 9.14 1.06 2.31
CA LEU A 445 8.51 1.10 0.99
C LEU A 445 9.60 0.98 -0.06
N ALA A 446 9.46 0.02 -0.97
CA ALA A 446 10.42 -0.24 -2.04
C ALA A 446 9.76 -0.04 -3.41
N ALA A 447 10.43 0.66 -4.30
CA ALA A 447 9.97 0.89 -5.67
C ALA A 447 11.12 0.77 -6.67
N MET A 448 10.82 0.16 -7.83
CA MET A 448 11.72 0.11 -8.98
C MET A 448 11.27 1.11 -10.03
N ASN A 449 12.20 1.86 -10.60
CA ASN A 449 11.88 2.73 -11.73
C ASN A 449 11.47 1.91 -12.98
N GLU A 450 10.95 2.58 -14.00
CA GLU A 450 10.49 1.93 -15.22
C GLU A 450 11.63 1.19 -15.98
N ALA A 451 12.85 1.72 -15.93
CA ALA A 451 14.03 1.11 -16.53
C ALA A 451 14.55 -0.12 -15.77
N GLN A 452 14.05 -0.38 -14.56
CA GLN A 452 14.49 -1.46 -13.67
C GLN A 452 15.97 -1.37 -13.29
N ASP A 453 16.54 -0.16 -13.27
CA ASP A 453 17.95 0.12 -12.96
C ASP A 453 18.15 0.94 -11.69
N THR A 454 17.09 1.31 -11.02
CA THR A 454 17.14 2.08 -9.76
C THR A 454 16.11 1.58 -8.77
N LEU A 455 16.59 1.11 -7.60
CA LEU A 455 15.76 0.86 -6.44
C LEU A 455 15.64 2.13 -5.61
N VAL A 456 14.42 2.57 -5.35
CA VAL A 456 14.09 3.57 -4.33
C VAL A 456 13.61 2.84 -3.09
N LEU A 457 14.32 3.02 -1.98
CA LEU A 457 14.00 2.41 -0.70
C LEU A 457 13.73 3.51 0.32
N VAL A 458 12.50 3.61 0.81
CA VAL A 458 12.07 4.57 1.82
C VAL A 458 11.88 3.85 3.14
N LEU A 459 12.60 4.28 4.18
CA LEU A 459 12.65 3.67 5.50
C LEU A 459 12.08 4.62 6.54
N LEU A 460 11.18 4.13 7.37
CA LEU A 460 10.49 4.89 8.39
C LEU A 460 10.93 4.42 9.78
N ASN A 461 11.12 5.36 10.70
CA ASN A 461 11.32 5.11 12.11
C ASN A 461 10.47 6.08 12.94
N GLU A 462 9.41 5.60 13.54
CA GLU A 462 8.56 6.38 14.44
C GLU A 462 9.05 6.38 15.90
N GLY A 463 9.95 5.44 16.24
CA GLY A 463 10.44 5.20 17.58
C GLY A 463 11.80 5.81 17.89
N SER A 464 12.55 5.13 18.74
CA SER A 464 13.94 5.42 19.11
C SER A 464 14.90 5.09 17.96
N LEU A 465 16.20 5.35 18.17
CA LEU A 465 17.24 4.95 17.22
C LEU A 465 17.13 3.45 16.90
N THR A 466 17.06 3.13 15.61
CA THR A 466 17.04 1.75 15.11
C THR A 466 17.94 1.59 13.89
N TYR A 467 18.18 0.35 13.49
CA TYR A 467 18.89 0.00 12.28
C TYR A 467 18.03 -0.90 11.41
N HIS A 468 18.06 -0.68 10.10
CA HIS A 468 17.50 -1.61 9.13
C HIS A 468 18.64 -2.35 8.42
N CYS A 469 18.60 -3.67 8.48
CA CYS A 469 19.49 -4.55 7.71
C CYS A 469 18.65 -5.12 6.55
N VAL A 470 18.84 -4.53 5.38
CA VAL A 470 18.06 -4.87 4.18
C VAL A 470 18.87 -5.84 3.33
N ASP A 471 18.34 -7.05 3.14
CA ASP A 471 18.94 -8.04 2.25
C ASP A 471 18.54 -7.75 0.79
N LEU A 472 19.53 -7.44 -0.03
CA LEU A 472 19.41 -7.15 -1.45
C LEU A 472 19.89 -8.33 -2.33
N SER A 473 20.01 -9.54 -1.79
CA SER A 473 20.45 -10.74 -2.51
C SER A 473 19.56 -11.12 -3.70
N GLN A 474 18.34 -10.57 -3.75
CA GLN A 474 17.42 -10.81 -4.84
C GLN A 474 17.72 -9.97 -6.11
N PHE A 475 18.67 -9.02 -6.03
CA PHE A 475 19.12 -8.20 -7.15
C PHE A 475 20.32 -8.84 -7.85
N ALA A 476 20.42 -8.69 -9.19
CA ALA A 476 21.50 -9.26 -9.97
C ALA A 476 22.82 -8.54 -9.76
N GLY A 477 22.78 -7.23 -9.76
CA GLY A 477 23.94 -6.37 -9.53
C GLY A 477 23.62 -5.31 -8.49
N LEU A 478 24.60 -5.03 -7.63
CA LEU A 478 24.49 -4.04 -6.57
C LEU A 478 25.51 -2.92 -6.78
N PRO A 479 25.21 -1.68 -6.36
CA PRO A 479 26.10 -0.55 -6.51
C PRO A 479 27.30 -0.66 -5.56
N ASN A 480 28.35 0.08 -5.85
CA ASN A 480 29.30 0.41 -4.80
C ASN A 480 28.65 1.38 -3.79
N VAL A 481 29.03 1.29 -2.54
CA VAL A 481 28.46 2.13 -1.48
C VAL A 481 28.53 3.64 -1.79
N GLY A 482 29.54 4.08 -2.54
CA GLY A 482 29.73 5.48 -2.95
C GLY A 482 28.72 5.98 -3.99
N GLU A 483 28.02 5.10 -4.69
CA GLU A 483 27.01 5.42 -5.71
C GLU A 483 25.63 5.61 -5.09
N ILE A 484 25.40 5.09 -3.87
CA ILE A 484 24.14 5.22 -3.15
C ILE A 484 23.95 6.66 -2.67
N LYS A 485 22.79 7.21 -2.97
CA LYS A 485 22.36 8.53 -2.46
C LYS A 485 21.31 8.32 -1.38
N ALA A 486 21.44 9.02 -0.26
CA ALA A 486 20.46 8.98 0.81
C ALA A 486 20.05 10.37 1.27
N TYR A 487 18.77 10.52 1.60
CA TYR A 487 18.15 11.77 2.08
C TYR A 487 17.29 11.48 3.30
N ARG A 488 17.36 12.35 4.31
CA ARG A 488 16.64 12.16 5.57
C ARG A 488 15.84 13.39 5.96
N THR A 489 14.68 13.13 6.55
CA THR A 489 13.85 14.12 7.25
C THR A 489 13.62 13.65 8.68
N SER A 490 13.85 14.55 9.64
CA SER A 490 13.62 14.35 11.06
C SER A 490 13.13 15.66 11.70
N SER A 491 13.00 15.74 13.01
CA SER A 491 12.66 16.99 13.67
C SER A 491 13.60 18.15 13.31
N THR A 492 14.89 17.85 13.12
CA THR A 492 15.95 18.84 12.83
C THR A 492 16.43 18.84 11.38
N GLU A 493 16.09 17.84 10.60
CA GLU A 493 16.53 17.69 9.21
C GLU A 493 15.35 17.81 8.25
N SER A 494 15.57 18.33 7.06
CA SER A 494 14.57 18.53 6.01
C SER A 494 15.17 18.12 4.67
N LEU A 495 14.94 16.88 4.25
CA LEU A 495 15.49 16.25 3.03
C LEU A 495 17.03 16.41 2.95
N LYS A 496 17.71 16.22 4.07
CA LYS A 496 19.16 16.37 4.18
C LYS A 496 19.87 15.16 3.58
N SER A 497 20.87 15.39 2.73
CA SER A 497 21.75 14.32 2.27
C SER A 497 22.56 13.73 3.43
N VAL A 498 22.56 12.40 3.56
CA VAL A 498 23.19 11.66 4.66
C VAL A 498 24.00 10.48 4.11
N LYS A 499 24.91 9.93 4.95
CA LYS A 499 25.74 8.76 4.64
C LYS A 499 25.73 7.74 5.80
N ASP A 500 24.64 7.68 6.54
CA ASP A 500 24.48 6.80 7.71
C ASP A 500 24.07 5.39 7.28
N PHE A 501 24.81 4.80 6.35
CA PHE A 501 24.58 3.44 5.84
C PHE A 501 25.91 2.78 5.42
N THR A 502 25.90 1.45 5.41
CA THR A 502 26.98 0.61 4.85
C THR A 502 26.39 -0.47 3.97
N LEU A 503 27.13 -0.93 2.99
CA LEU A 503 26.79 -2.07 2.14
C LEU A 503 27.95 -3.07 2.19
N ASP A 504 27.64 -4.30 2.65
CA ASP A 504 28.60 -5.42 2.68
C ASP A 504 27.97 -6.62 1.96
N GLY A 505 28.53 -6.99 0.83
CA GLY A 505 27.89 -7.95 -0.08
C GLY A 505 26.48 -7.48 -0.45
N SER A 506 25.46 -8.27 -0.15
CA SER A 506 24.05 -7.92 -0.35
C SER A 506 23.38 -7.28 0.88
N SER A 507 24.11 -7.11 1.98
CA SER A 507 23.57 -6.59 3.24
C SER A 507 23.72 -5.07 3.31
N LEU A 508 22.62 -4.35 3.19
CA LEU A 508 22.55 -2.90 3.35
C LEU A 508 22.13 -2.57 4.78
N MET A 509 23.05 -2.05 5.59
CA MET A 509 22.76 -1.58 6.94
C MET A 509 22.51 -0.08 6.93
N VAL A 510 21.37 0.37 7.42
CA VAL A 510 20.97 1.78 7.47
C VAL A 510 20.66 2.19 8.90
N LYS A 511 21.32 3.24 9.39
CA LYS A 511 21.05 3.84 10.70
C LYS A 511 19.91 4.85 10.59
N LEU A 512 18.84 4.63 11.34
CA LEU A 512 17.68 5.48 11.39
C LEU A 512 17.57 6.16 12.76
N PRO A 513 17.87 7.45 12.87
CA PRO A 513 17.67 8.20 14.11
C PRO A 513 16.23 8.18 14.59
N THR A 514 16.04 8.51 15.86
CA THR A 514 14.72 8.70 16.48
C THR A 514 13.82 9.57 15.61
N GLN A 515 12.61 9.12 15.35
CA GLN A 515 11.58 9.82 14.58
C GLN A 515 12.11 10.42 13.27
N SER A 516 12.40 9.55 12.31
CA SER A 516 12.95 9.94 11.02
C SER A 516 12.39 9.12 9.87
N ILE A 517 12.45 9.69 8.67
CA ILE A 517 12.19 8.99 7.41
C ILE A 517 13.39 9.22 6.50
N THR A 518 13.88 8.15 5.88
CA THR A 518 15.11 8.18 5.07
C THR A 518 14.87 7.47 3.75
N THR A 519 15.20 8.14 2.65
CA THR A 519 15.11 7.57 1.29
C THR A 519 16.49 7.31 0.74
N LEU A 520 16.70 6.10 0.25
CA LEU A 520 17.92 5.70 -0.45
C LEU A 520 17.61 5.44 -1.93
N LEU A 521 18.51 5.88 -2.80
CA LEU A 521 18.52 5.62 -4.23
C LEU A 521 19.70 4.72 -4.54
N LEU A 522 19.40 3.50 -4.94
CA LEU A 522 20.41 2.47 -5.24
C LEU A 522 20.37 2.18 -6.74
N PRO A 523 21.41 2.54 -7.50
CA PRO A 523 21.60 1.98 -8.84
C PRO A 523 21.72 0.45 -8.75
N VAL A 524 20.96 -0.28 -9.55
CA VAL A 524 20.98 -1.76 -9.55
C VAL A 524 20.95 -2.26 -10.99
N ASP A 525 21.58 -3.40 -11.25
CA ASP A 525 21.54 -4.00 -12.58
C ASP A 525 20.31 -4.89 -12.69
N GLY A 526 19.20 -4.32 -13.05
CA GLY A 526 17.98 -5.03 -13.42
C GLY A 526 17.55 -6.15 -12.48
N THR A 527 16.35 -6.63 -12.64
CA THR A 527 15.92 -7.85 -11.98
C THR A 527 16.27 -9.03 -12.86
N THR A 528 17.23 -9.84 -12.49
CA THR A 528 17.35 -11.16 -13.12
C THR A 528 16.08 -11.95 -12.90
N ALA A 529 15.64 -12.63 -13.95
CA ALA A 529 14.72 -13.73 -13.78
C ALA A 529 15.34 -14.66 -12.74
N VAL A 530 14.64 -14.89 -11.63
CA VAL A 530 15.03 -15.97 -10.72
C VAL A 530 14.92 -17.23 -11.57
N GLU A 531 16.04 -17.82 -11.96
CA GLU A 531 16.01 -19.20 -12.43
C GLU A 531 15.45 -19.99 -11.25
N GLN A 532 14.31 -20.62 -11.45
CA GLN A 532 13.72 -21.45 -10.42
C GLN A 532 14.51 -22.73 -10.39
N GLU A 533 15.49 -22.79 -9.51
CA GLU A 533 16.24 -24.03 -9.23
C GLU A 533 15.32 -25.08 -8.60
N GLU A 534 15.65 -26.37 -8.75
CA GLU A 534 14.85 -27.46 -8.21
C GLU A 534 14.63 -27.42 -6.69
N ASP A 535 15.45 -26.65 -5.97
CA ASP A 535 15.50 -26.60 -4.51
C ASP A 535 15.23 -25.21 -3.90
N VAL A 536 14.46 -24.36 -4.58
CA VAL A 536 14.13 -23.02 -4.03
C VAL A 536 13.36 -23.14 -2.73
N GLU A 537 13.84 -22.45 -1.72
CA GLU A 537 13.12 -22.24 -0.46
C GLU A 537 12.23 -21.00 -0.57
N TYR A 538 11.08 -21.07 0.05
CA TYR A 538 10.09 -19.97 0.08
C TYR A 538 9.77 -19.57 1.50
N ILE A 539 9.66 -18.26 1.73
CA ILE A 539 8.88 -17.74 2.85
C ILE A 539 7.43 -17.62 2.36
N ILE A 540 6.49 -18.23 3.09
CA ILE A 540 5.06 -18.21 2.74
C ILE A 540 4.37 -17.20 3.67
N VAL A 541 3.92 -16.09 3.12
CA VAL A 541 3.34 -14.99 3.90
C VAL A 541 1.84 -14.83 3.61
N PRO A 542 1.02 -14.53 4.64
CA PRO A 542 -0.41 -14.29 4.44
C PRO A 542 -0.65 -12.90 3.81
N ARG A 543 -1.66 -12.80 2.95
CA ARG A 543 -2.02 -11.53 2.30
C ARG A 543 -2.37 -10.42 3.28
N HIS A 544 -2.95 -10.76 4.43
CA HIS A 544 -3.39 -9.80 5.45
C HIS A 544 -2.26 -9.19 6.28
N ASN A 545 -1.08 -9.81 6.32
CA ASN A 545 0.07 -9.29 7.05
C ASN A 545 1.38 -9.86 6.48
N LEU A 546 2.08 -9.05 5.68
CA LEU A 546 3.29 -9.47 4.99
C LEU A 546 4.54 -9.54 5.90
N THR A 547 4.44 -9.13 7.15
CA THR A 547 5.53 -9.28 8.12
C THR A 547 5.51 -10.64 8.82
N MET A 548 4.43 -11.43 8.65
CA MET A 548 4.25 -12.75 9.22
C MET A 548 4.63 -13.83 8.22
N ALA A 549 5.09 -14.96 8.72
CA ALA A 549 5.40 -16.14 7.92
C ALA A 549 4.72 -17.40 8.44
N LEU A 550 4.35 -18.31 7.54
CA LEU A 550 3.88 -19.64 7.88
C LEU A 550 4.97 -20.39 8.66
N THR A 551 4.69 -20.73 9.90
CA THR A 551 5.67 -21.24 10.86
C THR A 551 5.26 -22.59 11.41
N ALA A 552 6.18 -23.55 11.39
CA ALA A 552 6.02 -24.82 12.10
C ALA A 552 6.66 -24.75 13.48
N ALA A 553 5.85 -24.85 14.53
CA ALA A 553 6.36 -24.90 15.90
C ALA A 553 6.99 -26.27 16.22
N ALA A 554 7.86 -26.33 17.22
CA ALA A 554 8.54 -27.56 17.64
C ALA A 554 7.56 -28.68 18.07
N ASN A 555 6.38 -28.33 18.58
CA ASN A 555 5.31 -29.25 18.95
C ASN A 555 4.44 -29.71 17.76
N GLY A 556 4.79 -29.32 16.52
CA GLY A 556 4.06 -29.61 15.32
C GLY A 556 2.84 -28.70 15.05
N ALA A 557 2.57 -27.70 15.88
CA ALA A 557 1.54 -26.70 15.59
C ALA A 557 1.98 -25.82 14.39
N VAL A 558 1.02 -25.37 13.62
CA VAL A 558 1.26 -24.45 12.50
C VAL A 558 0.58 -23.11 12.78
N THR A 559 1.36 -22.06 12.81
CA THR A 559 0.94 -20.68 13.10
C THR A 559 1.50 -19.73 12.07
N ILE A 560 1.10 -18.48 12.12
CA ILE A 560 1.90 -17.40 11.56
C ILE A 560 2.65 -16.70 12.71
N GLU A 561 3.92 -16.41 12.48
CA GLU A 561 4.80 -15.72 13.41
C GLU A 561 5.56 -14.62 12.69
N ASN A 562 6.16 -13.70 13.44
CA ASN A 562 7.08 -12.73 12.85
C ASN A 562 8.09 -13.46 11.94
N ASN A 563 8.29 -12.91 10.76
CA ASN A 563 9.22 -13.50 9.81
C ASN A 563 10.67 -13.33 10.30
N THR A 564 11.30 -14.44 10.62
CA THR A 564 12.70 -14.52 11.07
C THR A 564 13.59 -15.26 10.08
N TYR A 565 13.03 -15.73 8.98
CA TYR A 565 13.71 -16.58 7.98
C TYR A 565 14.33 -17.86 8.57
N GLY A 566 13.83 -18.29 9.73
CA GLY A 566 14.30 -19.51 10.41
C GLY A 566 13.95 -20.78 9.65
N ASP A 567 14.64 -21.89 9.97
CA ASP A 567 14.44 -23.20 9.32
C ASP A 567 13.00 -23.71 9.39
N ASN A 568 12.25 -23.31 10.41
CA ASN A 568 10.83 -23.64 10.57
C ASN A 568 9.87 -22.75 9.77
N GLN A 569 10.41 -21.76 9.04
CA GLN A 569 9.66 -20.85 8.16
C GLN A 569 10.06 -20.94 6.70
N ARG A 570 11.19 -21.60 6.38
CA ARG A 570 11.65 -21.83 5.00
C ARG A 570 11.08 -23.11 4.47
N TRP A 571 10.29 -23.01 3.41
CA TRP A 571 9.53 -24.13 2.84
C TRP A 571 9.94 -24.43 1.41
N LYS A 572 10.13 -25.72 1.10
CA LYS A 572 10.33 -26.23 -0.27
C LYS A 572 9.04 -26.84 -0.78
N LEU A 573 8.75 -26.61 -2.06
CA LEU A 573 7.67 -27.28 -2.77
C LEU A 573 8.25 -28.48 -3.54
N LYS A 574 8.07 -29.67 -3.01
CA LYS A 574 8.52 -30.91 -3.64
C LYS A 574 7.36 -31.56 -4.40
N ALA A 575 7.60 -32.04 -5.62
CA ALA A 575 6.61 -32.81 -6.33
C ALA A 575 6.20 -34.04 -5.50
N ALA A 576 4.89 -34.30 -5.35
CA ALA A 576 4.41 -35.47 -4.65
C ALA A 576 4.47 -36.69 -5.57
N ASP A 577 4.56 -37.93 -4.99
CA ASP A 577 4.45 -39.16 -5.74
C ASP A 577 3.08 -39.18 -6.46
N GLY A 578 3.08 -39.44 -7.76
CA GLY A 578 1.88 -39.45 -8.61
C GLY A 578 1.47 -38.04 -9.08
N SER A 579 2.33 -37.00 -8.92
CA SER A 579 2.12 -35.74 -9.58
C SER A 579 2.08 -35.88 -11.09
N SER A 580 1.24 -35.08 -11.75
CA SER A 580 1.10 -35.14 -13.21
C SER A 580 2.42 -34.78 -13.91
N ALA A 581 2.67 -35.38 -15.07
CA ALA A 581 3.89 -35.19 -15.85
C ALA A 581 4.11 -33.70 -16.30
N ASP A 582 3.05 -32.89 -16.21
CA ASP A 582 3.07 -31.43 -16.53
C ASP A 582 3.44 -30.56 -15.32
N GLY A 583 3.81 -31.16 -14.19
CA GLY A 583 4.22 -30.43 -13.00
C GLY A 583 3.11 -29.67 -12.27
N ALA A 584 1.83 -29.94 -12.55
CA ALA A 584 0.68 -29.23 -11.96
C ALA A 584 0.41 -29.57 -10.47
N GLY A 585 1.28 -30.31 -9.84
CA GLY A 585 1.10 -30.78 -8.46
C GLY A 585 0.30 -32.10 -8.40
N PRO A 586 -0.02 -32.56 -7.21
CA PRO A 586 0.17 -31.92 -5.93
C PRO A 586 1.63 -31.81 -5.49
N PHE A 587 1.88 -30.90 -4.54
CA PHE A 587 3.19 -30.68 -3.93
C PHE A 587 3.18 -31.09 -2.46
N VAL A 588 4.35 -31.49 -1.96
CA VAL A 588 4.63 -31.59 -0.53
C VAL A 588 5.35 -30.30 -0.10
N LEU A 589 4.81 -29.63 0.90
CA LEU A 589 5.44 -28.48 1.51
C LEU A 589 6.29 -28.98 2.68
N GLU A 590 7.62 -28.95 2.52
CA GLU A 590 8.58 -29.41 3.52
C GLU A 590 9.47 -28.27 3.96
N ASN A 591 9.56 -28.01 5.28
CA ASN A 591 10.42 -26.94 5.79
C ASN A 591 11.90 -27.40 5.90
N ALA A 592 12.79 -26.47 6.20
CA ALA A 592 14.23 -26.76 6.28
C ALA A 592 14.60 -27.73 7.45
N LEU A 593 13.68 -27.95 8.41
CA LEU A 593 13.82 -28.96 9.46
C LEU A 593 13.32 -30.36 9.02
N GLY A 594 12.89 -30.53 7.76
CA GLY A 594 12.34 -31.78 7.24
C GLY A 594 10.92 -32.10 7.71
N GLN A 595 10.22 -31.12 8.30
CA GLN A 595 8.82 -31.29 8.68
C GLN A 595 7.91 -30.96 7.49
N ARG A 596 6.89 -31.79 7.27
CA ARG A 596 5.94 -31.68 6.17
C ARG A 596 4.60 -31.14 6.67
N LEU A 597 4.08 -30.14 5.98
CA LEU A 597 2.75 -29.64 6.24
C LEU A 597 1.73 -30.76 6.03
N THR A 598 0.88 -30.98 7.03
CA THR A 598 -0.08 -32.11 7.06
C THR A 598 -1.47 -31.58 7.40
N SER A 599 -2.47 -31.94 6.58
CA SER A 599 -3.87 -31.53 6.74
C SER A 599 -4.71 -32.67 7.33
N PHE A 600 -5.24 -32.47 8.53
CA PHE A 600 -6.15 -33.44 9.17
C PHE A 600 -7.58 -32.92 9.10
N ARG A 601 -8.52 -33.78 8.70
CA ARG A 601 -9.92 -33.43 8.72
C ARG A 601 -10.50 -33.53 10.13
N ALA A 602 -11.09 -32.44 10.61
CA ALA A 602 -12.06 -32.44 11.69
C ALA A 602 -13.39 -31.85 11.18
N SER A 603 -14.51 -32.10 11.81
CA SER A 603 -15.82 -31.59 11.40
C SER A 603 -15.81 -30.03 11.42
N GLY A 604 -15.91 -29.41 10.25
CA GLY A 604 -16.00 -27.97 10.08
C GLY A 604 -14.67 -27.22 9.89
N SER A 605 -13.56 -27.70 10.44
CA SER A 605 -12.21 -27.20 10.18
C SER A 605 -11.22 -28.35 10.19
N SER A 606 -10.15 -28.29 9.40
CA SER A 606 -9.05 -29.24 9.55
C SER A 606 -7.90 -28.58 10.30
N LYS A 607 -7.30 -29.32 11.21
CA LYS A 607 -6.07 -28.90 11.86
C LYS A 607 -4.90 -29.13 10.92
N LEU A 608 -3.97 -28.19 10.89
CA LEU A 608 -2.67 -28.38 10.28
C LEU A 608 -1.66 -28.79 11.35
N SER A 609 -0.73 -29.62 10.96
CA SER A 609 0.46 -29.92 11.74
C SER A 609 1.66 -30.07 10.82
N ALA A 610 2.84 -29.89 11.39
CA ALA A 610 4.09 -30.16 10.69
C ALA A 610 4.67 -31.47 11.22
N GLN A 611 4.88 -32.47 10.35
CA GLN A 611 5.30 -33.83 10.70
C GLN A 611 6.45 -34.32 9.81
N THR A 612 7.30 -35.18 10.35
CA THR A 612 8.41 -35.79 9.60
C THR A 612 8.02 -37.07 8.87
N SER A 613 6.88 -37.72 9.22
CA SER A 613 6.37 -38.92 8.55
C SER A 613 5.67 -38.61 7.24
N SER A 614 5.72 -39.47 6.24
CA SER A 614 5.01 -39.32 4.97
C SER A 614 3.57 -39.80 5.05
N SER A 615 2.63 -39.05 4.46
CA SER A 615 1.22 -39.45 4.31
C SER A 615 0.56 -38.74 3.11
N SER A 616 -0.56 -39.30 2.60
CA SER A 616 -1.37 -38.68 1.54
C SER A 616 -2.03 -37.35 1.98
N GLU A 617 -2.02 -37.02 3.27
CA GLU A 617 -2.56 -35.80 3.84
C GLU A 617 -1.54 -34.63 3.80
N GLN A 618 -0.36 -34.90 3.24
CA GLN A 618 0.75 -33.94 3.07
C GLN A 618 0.83 -33.37 1.65
N GLN A 619 -0.17 -33.62 0.83
CA GLN A 619 -0.20 -33.17 -0.55
C GLN A 619 -1.10 -31.95 -0.70
N PHE A 620 -0.60 -30.92 -1.34
CA PHE A 620 -1.28 -29.65 -1.55
C PHE A 620 -1.17 -29.18 -2.99
N TYR A 621 -2.20 -28.50 -3.47
CA TYR A 621 -2.16 -27.72 -4.70
C TYR A 621 -1.92 -26.25 -4.38
N VAL A 622 -1.15 -25.59 -5.23
CA VAL A 622 -0.91 -24.15 -5.19
C VAL A 622 -1.55 -23.55 -6.44
N ASP A 623 -2.64 -22.82 -6.27
CA ASP A 623 -3.38 -22.21 -7.37
C ASP A 623 -3.20 -20.68 -7.34
N ALA A 624 -2.74 -20.10 -8.42
CA ALA A 624 -2.69 -18.65 -8.57
C ALA A 624 -4.11 -18.07 -8.60
N ILE A 625 -4.35 -17.04 -7.76
CA ILE A 625 -5.66 -16.39 -7.65
C ILE A 625 -5.60 -14.95 -8.12
N ASP A 626 -4.71 -14.19 -7.51
CA ASP A 626 -4.49 -12.77 -7.76
C ASP A 626 -2.99 -12.53 -7.56
N LEU A 627 -2.21 -12.74 -8.62
CA LEU A 627 -0.74 -12.72 -8.54
C LEU A 627 -0.22 -11.46 -7.85
N PRO A 628 0.74 -11.58 -6.91
CA PRO A 628 1.52 -12.77 -6.58
C PRO A 628 0.87 -13.72 -5.54
N TYR A 629 -0.43 -13.62 -5.26
CA TYR A 629 -1.12 -14.43 -4.27
C TYR A 629 -1.70 -15.74 -4.82
N ASN A 630 -1.62 -16.75 -3.98
CA ASN A 630 -2.03 -18.12 -4.28
C ASN A 630 -3.01 -18.65 -3.23
N LYS A 631 -3.86 -19.57 -3.64
CA LYS A 631 -4.60 -20.47 -2.77
C LYS A 631 -3.79 -21.75 -2.60
N ILE A 632 -3.53 -22.16 -1.37
CA ILE A 632 -2.87 -23.43 -1.06
C ILE A 632 -3.94 -24.36 -0.50
N SER A 633 -4.30 -25.41 -1.25
CA SER A 633 -5.41 -26.30 -0.91
C SER A 633 -4.97 -27.75 -0.75
N SER A 634 -5.59 -28.47 0.22
CA SER A 634 -5.33 -29.89 0.42
C SER A 634 -5.68 -30.70 -0.83
N ALA A 635 -4.81 -31.59 -1.27
CA ALA A 635 -5.08 -32.45 -2.41
C ALA A 635 -6.24 -33.45 -2.14
N ARG A 636 -6.37 -33.89 -0.89
CA ARG A 636 -7.46 -34.78 -0.47
C ARG A 636 -8.81 -34.03 -0.39
N TYR A 637 -8.79 -32.76 -0.07
CA TYR A 637 -9.99 -31.92 0.09
C TYR A 637 -9.80 -30.63 -0.68
N ARG A 638 -9.95 -30.66 -1.98
CA ARG A 638 -9.62 -29.58 -2.93
C ARG A 638 -10.37 -28.25 -2.66
N SER A 639 -11.54 -28.34 -2.03
CA SER A 639 -12.32 -27.17 -1.61
C SER A 639 -11.84 -26.54 -0.30
N TYR A 640 -10.84 -27.11 0.38
CA TYR A 640 -10.29 -26.58 1.62
C TYR A 640 -8.90 -26.00 1.36
N ALA A 641 -8.72 -24.72 1.74
CA ALA A 641 -7.47 -24.00 1.60
C ALA A 641 -6.92 -23.59 2.96
N LEU A 642 -5.61 -23.33 3.01
CA LEU A 642 -4.96 -22.75 4.19
C LEU A 642 -5.65 -21.44 4.57
N ASP A 643 -5.97 -21.31 5.84
CA ASP A 643 -6.82 -20.27 6.41
C ASP A 643 -6.23 -19.72 7.71
N LEU A 644 -6.23 -18.42 7.87
CA LEU A 644 -5.96 -17.77 9.15
C LEU A 644 -7.18 -17.90 10.05
N SER A 645 -7.04 -18.56 11.19
CA SER A 645 -8.14 -18.75 12.14
C SER A 645 -8.78 -17.41 12.52
N ASN A 646 -10.10 -17.31 12.31
CA ASN A 646 -10.90 -16.10 12.53
C ASN A 646 -10.42 -14.87 11.74
N ALA A 647 -9.75 -15.09 10.61
CA ALA A 647 -9.13 -14.01 9.80
C ALA A 647 -8.13 -13.13 10.61
N ASN A 648 -7.62 -13.61 11.73
CA ASN A 648 -6.66 -12.89 12.55
C ASN A 648 -5.26 -12.96 11.90
N SER A 649 -4.57 -11.83 11.79
CA SER A 649 -3.26 -11.73 11.16
C SER A 649 -2.11 -11.39 12.14
N ASN A 650 -2.35 -11.53 13.43
CA ASN A 650 -1.34 -11.32 14.48
C ASN A 650 -0.45 -12.56 14.66
N ALA A 651 0.75 -12.36 15.18
CA ALA A 651 1.63 -13.46 15.58
C ALA A 651 0.94 -14.42 16.54
N GLY A 652 1.22 -15.71 16.43
CA GLY A 652 0.59 -16.77 17.20
C GLY A 652 -0.76 -17.25 16.64
N THR A 653 -1.27 -16.64 15.57
CA THR A 653 -2.53 -17.08 14.97
C THR A 653 -2.36 -18.46 14.34
N ALA A 654 -3.22 -19.38 14.73
CA ALA A 654 -3.23 -20.74 14.18
C ALA A 654 -3.63 -20.72 12.70
N VAL A 655 -2.91 -21.49 11.91
CA VAL A 655 -3.28 -21.79 10.52
C VAL A 655 -4.03 -23.12 10.48
N CYS A 656 -5.18 -23.11 9.83
CA CYS A 656 -6.01 -24.29 9.62
C CYS A 656 -6.32 -24.46 8.13
N THR A 657 -7.16 -25.41 7.75
CA THR A 657 -7.76 -25.43 6.42
C THR A 657 -9.27 -25.22 6.54
N TRP A 658 -9.82 -24.35 5.71
CA TRP A 658 -11.25 -24.04 5.68
C TRP A 658 -11.79 -24.09 4.27
N GLN A 659 -13.11 -24.28 4.13
CA GLN A 659 -13.77 -24.32 2.84
C GLN A 659 -13.56 -23.01 2.07
N TYR A 660 -13.03 -23.10 0.87
CA TYR A 660 -12.82 -22.00 -0.03
C TYR A 660 -14.00 -21.89 -1.00
N THR A 661 -14.82 -20.88 -0.85
CA THR A 661 -15.91 -20.56 -1.78
C THR A 661 -15.46 -19.45 -2.71
N ALA A 662 -15.75 -19.61 -4.00
CA ALA A 662 -15.31 -18.66 -5.05
C ALA A 662 -16.25 -17.44 -5.16
N ASP A 663 -17.16 -17.23 -4.22
CA ASP A 663 -18.13 -16.15 -4.24
C ASP A 663 -17.52 -14.79 -3.88
N THR A 664 -18.27 -13.73 -4.11
CA THR A 664 -17.93 -12.31 -3.96
C THR A 664 -17.36 -11.89 -2.61
N ASP A 665 -17.44 -12.75 -1.62
CA ASP A 665 -16.76 -12.65 -0.32
C ASP A 665 -15.52 -13.56 -0.26
N THR A 666 -14.76 -13.65 -1.35
CA THR A 666 -13.56 -14.48 -1.39
C THR A 666 -12.66 -14.12 -0.21
N PRO A 667 -12.41 -15.05 0.70
CA PRO A 667 -11.73 -14.75 1.94
C PRO A 667 -10.25 -14.51 1.66
N THR A 668 -9.86 -13.26 1.62
CA THR A 668 -8.48 -12.83 1.38
C THR A 668 -7.51 -13.32 2.46
N HIS A 669 -8.02 -13.68 3.65
CA HIS A 669 -7.26 -14.35 4.71
C HIS A 669 -6.88 -15.82 4.38
N ARG A 670 -7.30 -16.36 3.22
CA ARG A 670 -6.91 -17.67 2.67
C ARG A 670 -5.98 -17.54 1.47
N GLN A 671 -5.39 -16.37 1.29
CA GLN A 671 -4.49 -16.09 0.18
C GLN A 671 -3.07 -15.87 0.69
N TRP A 672 -2.11 -16.50 0.01
CA TRP A 672 -0.74 -16.60 0.46
C TRP A 672 0.23 -16.21 -0.66
N MET A 673 1.26 -15.46 -0.33
CA MET A 673 2.34 -15.16 -1.26
C MET A 673 3.55 -16.06 -0.95
N LEU A 674 4.15 -16.62 -1.98
CA LEU A 674 5.35 -17.42 -1.90
C LEU A 674 6.54 -16.55 -2.31
N CYS A 675 7.38 -16.18 -1.34
CA CYS A 675 8.53 -15.33 -1.52
C CYS A 675 9.78 -16.22 -1.70
N PRO A 676 10.36 -16.32 -2.91
CA PRO A 676 11.50 -17.21 -3.16
C PRO A 676 12.77 -16.64 -2.52
N LEU A 677 13.50 -17.47 -1.77
CA LEU A 677 14.82 -17.14 -1.26
C LEU A 677 15.89 -17.66 -2.23
N ARG A 678 16.80 -16.79 -2.67
CA ARG A 678 17.99 -17.25 -3.40
C ARG A 678 18.94 -17.94 -2.43
N GLY A 679 19.47 -19.09 -2.85
CA GLY A 679 20.56 -19.71 -2.13
C GLY A 679 21.82 -18.84 -2.15
N GLN A 680 22.49 -18.72 -1.04
CA GLN A 680 23.84 -18.15 -0.99
C GLN A 680 24.79 -19.14 -1.69
N GLY A 681 25.19 -18.86 -2.92
CA GLY A 681 26.25 -19.61 -3.54
C GLY A 681 26.17 -19.70 -5.06
N GLY A 682 27.12 -19.06 -5.73
CA GLY A 682 27.52 -19.43 -7.08
C GLY A 682 27.25 -18.38 -8.17
N ASP A 683 28.28 -17.68 -8.48
CA ASP A 683 28.54 -16.93 -9.71
C ASP A 683 28.13 -17.73 -10.95
N THR A 684 27.08 -17.33 -11.64
CA THR A 684 26.87 -17.72 -13.04
C THR A 684 26.17 -16.58 -13.78
N GLY A 685 26.90 -16.00 -14.72
CA GLY A 685 26.41 -15.02 -15.67
C GLY A 685 25.26 -15.57 -16.52
N ILE A 686 24.23 -14.78 -16.75
CA ILE A 686 23.13 -15.09 -17.63
C ILE A 686 22.89 -13.93 -18.57
N GLU A 687 22.80 -14.29 -19.86
CA GLU A 687 22.47 -13.41 -20.96
C GLU A 687 21.09 -12.78 -20.82
N GLN A 688 21.02 -11.51 -21.14
CA GLN A 688 19.84 -10.68 -21.18
C GLN A 688 18.77 -11.25 -22.11
N LEU A 689 17.59 -11.52 -21.59
CA LEU A 689 16.36 -11.49 -22.37
C LEU A 689 15.63 -10.18 -22.04
N ALA A 690 15.96 -9.14 -22.82
CA ALA A 690 15.16 -7.93 -22.86
C ALA A 690 13.81 -8.25 -23.50
N ASP A 691 12.72 -8.25 -22.74
CA ASP A 691 11.41 -8.09 -23.32
C ASP A 691 10.59 -7.06 -22.56
N LYS A 692 10.20 -6.03 -23.31
CA LYS A 692 9.32 -4.96 -22.89
C LYS A 692 7.91 -5.52 -22.80
N SER A 693 7.42 -5.84 -21.63
CA SER A 693 6.00 -6.08 -21.45
C SER A 693 5.40 -5.10 -20.46
N GLN A 694 4.81 -4.08 -21.03
CA GLN A 694 4.01 -3.05 -20.35
C GLN A 694 2.63 -3.54 -19.91
N ASP A 695 2.35 -4.78 -19.58
CA ASP A 695 0.96 -5.17 -19.35
C ASP A 695 0.77 -6.32 -18.34
N ALA A 696 1.40 -6.25 -17.18
CA ALA A 696 1.12 -7.25 -16.14
C ALA A 696 -0.20 -6.99 -15.35
N ARG A 697 -0.86 -5.83 -15.53
CA ARG A 697 -2.05 -5.46 -14.76
C ARG A 697 -3.35 -5.40 -15.53
N THR A 698 -3.32 -5.17 -16.83
CA THR A 698 -4.53 -4.93 -17.62
C THR A 698 -5.01 -6.15 -18.40
N ALA A 699 -4.29 -7.27 -18.39
CA ALA A 699 -4.75 -8.46 -19.06
C ALA A 699 -5.50 -9.38 -18.10
N ALA A 700 -6.73 -9.74 -18.43
CA ALA A 700 -7.20 -11.10 -18.18
C ALA A 700 -6.03 -11.99 -18.48
N CYS A 701 -5.62 -12.89 -17.56
CA CYS A 701 -4.49 -13.77 -17.74
C CYS A 701 -4.36 -14.15 -19.21
N ALA A 702 -3.53 -13.38 -19.95
CA ALA A 702 -3.34 -13.66 -21.36
C ALA A 702 -2.77 -15.07 -21.46
N ASP A 703 -3.14 -15.82 -22.47
CA ASP A 703 -2.61 -17.15 -22.68
C ASP A 703 -1.08 -17.08 -22.66
N GLY A 704 -0.45 -17.71 -21.65
CA GLY A 704 0.97 -17.61 -21.42
C GLY A 704 1.44 -18.41 -20.22
N VAL A 705 2.73 -18.42 -20.00
CA VAL A 705 3.36 -19.03 -18.82
C VAL A 705 3.97 -17.91 -18.00
N TYR A 706 3.69 -17.93 -16.70
CA TYR A 706 4.12 -16.94 -15.74
C TYR A 706 4.92 -17.63 -14.63
N ASP A 707 5.92 -16.97 -14.07
CA ASP A 707 6.54 -17.43 -12.83
C ASP A 707 5.61 -17.17 -11.64
N LEU A 708 5.98 -17.65 -10.46
CA LEU A 708 5.19 -17.44 -9.24
C LEU A 708 5.10 -15.96 -8.80
N ALA A 709 5.97 -15.11 -9.34
CA ALA A 709 5.95 -13.66 -9.14
C ALA A 709 4.99 -12.93 -10.10
N GLY A 710 4.36 -13.65 -11.04
CA GLY A 710 3.42 -13.09 -12.00
C GLY A 710 4.04 -12.55 -13.28
N ARG A 711 5.36 -12.71 -13.50
CA ARG A 711 6.00 -12.29 -14.75
C ARG A 711 5.69 -13.27 -15.87
N CYS A 712 5.29 -12.76 -17.04
CA CYS A 712 5.12 -13.59 -18.22
C CYS A 712 6.49 -14.05 -18.74
N VAL A 713 6.80 -15.33 -18.58
CA VAL A 713 8.05 -15.95 -19.05
C VAL A 713 7.90 -16.57 -20.44
N LEU A 714 6.68 -16.79 -20.91
CA LEU A 714 6.38 -17.29 -22.24
C LEU A 714 4.99 -16.85 -22.69
N ARG A 715 4.88 -16.21 -23.85
CA ARG A 715 3.59 -15.82 -24.45
C ARG A 715 3.04 -16.95 -25.32
N GLY A 716 1.75 -17.23 -25.20
CA GLY A 716 1.08 -18.30 -25.93
C GLY A 716 1.30 -19.67 -25.26
N ALA A 717 0.28 -20.18 -24.61
CA ALA A 717 0.36 -21.46 -23.90
C ALA A 717 0.33 -22.66 -24.88
N SER A 718 1.49 -23.12 -25.35
CA SER A 718 1.60 -24.47 -25.90
C SER A 718 2.32 -25.36 -24.89
N GLU A 719 1.82 -26.56 -24.66
CA GLU A 719 2.44 -27.55 -23.76
C GLU A 719 3.87 -27.89 -24.18
N THR A 720 4.17 -27.83 -25.47
CA THR A 720 5.52 -28.03 -26.01
C THR A 720 6.49 -26.91 -25.63
N ALA A 721 6.01 -25.69 -25.42
CA ALA A 721 6.86 -24.57 -25.07
C ALA A 721 7.29 -24.58 -23.58
N LEU A 722 6.50 -25.21 -22.69
CA LEU A 722 6.90 -25.45 -21.31
C LEU A 722 8.22 -26.24 -21.19
N HIS A 723 8.48 -27.15 -22.15
CA HIS A 723 9.70 -27.95 -22.16
C HIS A 723 10.98 -27.14 -22.47
N GLN A 724 10.84 -25.88 -22.91
CA GLN A 724 11.98 -25.01 -23.20
C GLN A 724 12.38 -24.12 -21.99
N LEU A 725 11.50 -24.03 -20.96
CA LEU A 725 11.79 -23.24 -19.77
C LEU A 725 12.76 -23.97 -18.84
N PRO A 726 13.52 -23.26 -18.00
CA PRO A 726 14.29 -23.84 -16.90
C PRO A 726 13.41 -24.67 -15.95
N ARG A 727 14.03 -25.55 -15.16
CA ARG A 727 13.30 -26.26 -14.09
C ARG A 727 12.78 -25.25 -13.08
N GLY A 728 11.51 -25.41 -12.69
CA GLY A 728 10.89 -24.44 -11.78
C GLY A 728 9.38 -24.64 -11.64
N ILE A 729 8.75 -23.75 -10.88
CA ILE A 729 7.30 -23.71 -10.71
C ILE A 729 6.73 -22.51 -11.48
N TYR A 730 5.76 -22.76 -12.34
CA TYR A 730 5.16 -21.77 -13.22
C TYR A 730 3.65 -21.76 -13.13
N VAL A 731 3.05 -20.63 -13.48
CA VAL A 731 1.59 -20.50 -13.67
C VAL A 731 1.31 -20.47 -15.16
N VAL A 732 0.61 -21.47 -15.64
CA VAL A 732 0.12 -21.53 -17.03
C VAL A 732 -1.27 -20.94 -17.08
N CYS A 733 -1.45 -19.89 -17.89
CA CYS A 733 -2.76 -19.31 -18.18
C CYS A 733 -3.17 -19.72 -19.59
N LYS A 734 -4.37 -20.33 -19.70
CA LYS A 734 -4.93 -20.73 -21.00
C LYS A 734 -6.45 -20.59 -20.98
N ASN A 735 -7.01 -19.82 -21.90
CA ASN A 735 -8.44 -19.58 -22.00
C ASN A 735 -9.05 -19.06 -20.67
N GLY A 736 -8.32 -18.19 -19.96
CA GLY A 736 -8.74 -17.66 -18.65
C GLY A 736 -8.58 -18.63 -17.47
N VAL A 737 -8.15 -19.87 -17.70
CA VAL A 737 -7.85 -20.83 -16.64
C VAL A 737 -6.39 -20.74 -16.23
N ARG A 738 -6.14 -20.68 -14.92
CA ARG A 738 -4.80 -20.63 -14.33
C ARG A 738 -4.45 -21.98 -13.70
N ARG A 739 -3.25 -22.46 -13.94
CA ARG A 739 -2.76 -23.74 -13.41
C ARG A 739 -1.30 -23.60 -13.01
N VAL A 740 -0.96 -24.00 -11.78
CA VAL A 740 0.43 -24.05 -11.34
C VAL A 740 1.05 -25.37 -11.80
N VAL A 741 2.20 -25.29 -12.45
CA VAL A 741 2.94 -26.45 -12.95
C VAL A 741 4.38 -26.38 -12.47
N LYS A 742 4.96 -27.55 -12.15
CA LYS A 742 6.39 -27.71 -11.88
C LYS A 742 7.04 -28.38 -13.10
N LYS A 743 8.09 -27.74 -13.63
CA LYS A 743 8.91 -28.32 -14.69
C LYS A 743 10.17 -28.98 -14.13
#